data_3c5155fe0fe76f5a19b4452aa5599154
#
_entry.id   3c5155fe0fe76f5a19b4452aa5599154
#
_cell.length_a   1.000
_cell.length_b   1.000
_cell.length_c   1.000
_cell.angle_alpha   90.00
_cell.angle_beta   90.00
_cell.angle_gamma   90.00
#
_symmetry.space_group_name_H-M   'P 1'
#
loop_
_entity.id
_entity.type
_entity.pdbx_description
1 polymer ?
#
loop_
_entity_poly.entity_id
_entity_poly.type
_entity_poly.pdbx_seq_one_letter_code
_entity_poly.pdbx_strand_id
1 'polypeptide(L)'
;MAKIHHPIDGKLVLVLALGLWFIGGSSSARVYINEIMALGGGGVVDEAGEEEDWIELYNDGEEGVDVGLMYLSDDDREPCKWRIPAGTRIEGGGYLLIWADGDIGDGVLHANFSLAREGEVVSLYDVDGLRLIDRVVYGRQRVGVTYGRDWFAGGVWRYMLAATPGGRNEGGYLGVVGDVYFSHCRGFYDEGFDLELGVGGGGYVIYTLDGSSPYEVGGGLSVSAKVYTGPIRVDRTMVVRAVGYQVGWLPSSVQTHTYIFPNDVVRQDQAKTIAAGYPDKWSGYPADYEMDPEVTGNPIYAGRLREALLSIPTLSIATDRRNIFDATTGIYTNPLSEGQDLEWERPVSVELFSATQGPHLQIDCGLRIQGGHSRHPYKSPKHSFGLRFRSIYGSPRLEYDLFNGPLRSFDSLQLRAVFNNAWTHWDPGQRQRAQYIRDHWARDTLIEMGNPDGLRGFSVHLYINGLYWGLYMLHERPSARHYAAYNGIDEDEPIDAINGDPTYVISDPLNTGQVSDGTIDAWLDLKSIVAKRDWSRIQQVLDVNNFIDWTILNYFAGNIDLKRGTNWRAAGGGPLRRPWRFYAWDSERILEDPGSRTIGIQDATGLFTDLKAIPEFRMRFADRIHKHMFNDGALSEAKNIARWLARSKEVDLAVIAESARWGDYRRDVHQYQSGPYYLYTRDEFWVAENQRILNEYFPIRNDVVLRWFRDMGLYPAVEAPIFSIDGHYQHGGYVRHGAMLSMANPNGSGQVFY
;
A
#
# COMPACT_ATOMS: atom_id res chain seq x y z
N MET A 1 -20.39 -70.61 28.30
CA MET A 1 -21.70 -71.27 28.50
C MET A 1 -22.75 -70.21 28.10
N ALA A 2 -23.67 -70.34 27.19
CA ALA A 2 -24.27 -71.47 26.50
C ALA A 2 -24.57 -70.99 25.04
N LYS A 3 -24.40 -71.92 24.13
CA LYS A 3 -24.92 -71.91 22.76
C LYS A 3 -26.43 -72.08 22.77
N ILE A 4 -27.15 -71.39 21.86
CA ILE A 4 -28.37 -71.92 21.26
C ILE A 4 -28.34 -71.70 19.75
N HIS A 5 -28.39 -72.80 19.01
CA HIS A 5 -28.65 -72.98 17.59
C HIS A 5 -30.14 -72.99 17.29
N HIS A 6 -30.62 -72.47 16.13
CA HIS A 6 -31.30 -73.25 15.07
C HIS A 6 -32.14 -72.38 14.16
N PRO A 7 -32.63 -72.89 13.04
CA PRO A 7 -31.91 -73.11 11.78
C PRO A 7 -32.62 -72.48 10.57
N ILE A 8 -31.95 -72.60 9.48
CA ILE A 8 -32.23 -72.25 8.10
C ILE A 8 -33.52 -72.88 7.57
N ASP A 9 -34.30 -72.10 6.80
CA ASP A 9 -35.15 -72.65 5.76
C ASP A 9 -34.92 -71.90 4.43
N GLY A 10 -34.43 -72.63 3.47
CA GLY A 10 -34.10 -72.18 2.12
C GLY A 10 -35.34 -72.07 1.26
N LYS A 11 -35.53 -70.95 0.59
CA LYS A 11 -36.30 -70.83 -0.64
C LYS A 11 -35.43 -70.30 -1.76
N LEU A 12 -35.15 -71.18 -2.70
CA LEU A 12 -34.54 -70.89 -3.98
C LEU A 12 -35.50 -70.00 -4.79
N VAL A 13 -35.11 -68.76 -5.01
CA VAL A 13 -35.80 -67.85 -5.97
C VAL A 13 -34.98 -67.84 -7.25
N LEU A 14 -35.50 -68.43 -8.28
CA LEU A 14 -35.01 -68.43 -9.61
C LEU A 14 -35.23 -67.00 -10.22
N VAL A 15 -34.15 -66.21 -10.34
CA VAL A 15 -34.21 -64.92 -11.03
C VAL A 15 -33.93 -65.16 -12.50
N LEU A 16 -34.98 -65.03 -13.31
CA LEU A 16 -34.86 -64.94 -14.78
C LEU A 16 -34.16 -63.63 -15.14
N ALA A 17 -32.95 -63.74 -15.66
CA ALA A 17 -32.25 -62.65 -16.27
C ALA A 17 -32.93 -62.26 -17.59
N LEU A 18 -33.78 -61.25 -17.59
CA LEU A 18 -34.21 -60.55 -18.77
C LEU A 18 -33.04 -59.67 -19.21
N GLY A 19 -32.38 -60.08 -20.30
CA GLY A 19 -31.41 -59.20 -20.97
C GLY A 19 -32.08 -57.97 -21.49
N LEU A 20 -31.90 -56.84 -20.77
CA LEU A 20 -32.13 -55.52 -21.31
C LEU A 20 -30.97 -55.21 -22.25
N TRP A 21 -31.27 -55.28 -23.52
CA TRP A 21 -30.45 -54.62 -24.54
C TRP A 21 -30.55 -53.10 -24.25
N PHE A 22 -29.45 -52.54 -23.76
CA PHE A 22 -29.28 -51.10 -23.82
C PHE A 22 -29.15 -50.74 -25.28
N ILE A 23 -30.20 -50.21 -25.85
CA ILE A 23 -30.12 -49.42 -27.07
C ILE A 23 -29.30 -48.21 -26.64
N GLY A 24 -28.05 -48.14 -27.12
CA GLY A 24 -27.22 -46.96 -26.98
C GLY A 24 -27.92 -45.81 -27.67
N GLY A 25 -28.71 -45.06 -26.93
CA GLY A 25 -29.10 -43.73 -27.32
C GLY A 25 -27.80 -42.90 -27.25
N SER A 26 -27.35 -42.42 -28.41
CA SER A 26 -26.35 -41.38 -28.47
C SER A 26 -26.85 -40.25 -27.57
N SER A 27 -26.25 -40.08 -26.39
CA SER A 27 -26.44 -38.89 -25.57
C SER A 27 -26.05 -37.73 -26.47
N SER A 28 -26.98 -36.89 -26.85
CA SER A 28 -26.63 -35.66 -27.55
C SER A 28 -25.71 -34.88 -26.61
N ALA A 29 -24.53 -34.52 -27.07
CA ALA A 29 -23.59 -33.73 -26.33
C ALA A 29 -24.28 -32.52 -25.69
N ARG A 30 -24.04 -32.33 -24.40
CA ARG A 30 -24.60 -31.21 -23.66
C ARG A 30 -23.46 -30.33 -23.18
N VAL A 31 -23.62 -29.04 -23.34
CA VAL A 31 -22.69 -28.04 -22.82
C VAL A 31 -23.22 -27.53 -21.50
N TYR A 32 -22.34 -27.46 -20.51
CA TYR A 32 -22.62 -27.00 -19.16
C TYR A 32 -21.67 -25.87 -18.76
N ILE A 33 -22.13 -24.97 -17.91
CA ILE A 33 -21.25 -24.12 -17.12
C ILE A 33 -20.61 -25.03 -16.06
N ASN A 34 -19.29 -25.16 -16.10
CA ASN A 34 -18.52 -26.08 -15.26
C ASN A 34 -18.02 -25.44 -13.98
N GLU A 35 -17.40 -24.26 -14.12
CA GLU A 35 -16.74 -23.55 -13.04
C GLU A 35 -16.80 -22.04 -13.29
N ILE A 36 -16.86 -21.24 -12.23
CA ILE A 36 -16.81 -19.78 -12.29
C ILE A 36 -15.84 -19.25 -11.26
N MET A 37 -15.11 -18.18 -11.61
CA MET A 37 -14.28 -17.37 -10.75
C MET A 37 -14.79 -15.94 -10.82
N ALA A 38 -15.42 -15.44 -9.78
CA ALA A 38 -15.97 -14.07 -9.74
C ALA A 38 -15.15 -13.16 -8.79
N LEU A 39 -13.89 -13.46 -8.65
CA LEU A 39 -12.90 -12.61 -7.99
C LEU A 39 -11.52 -13.18 -8.29
N GLY A 40 -10.91 -12.72 -9.35
CA GLY A 40 -9.65 -13.21 -9.90
C GLY A 40 -8.60 -13.53 -8.84
N GLY A 41 -7.74 -14.49 -9.10
CA GLY A 41 -6.74 -14.99 -8.15
C GLY A 41 -6.43 -16.47 -8.41
N GLY A 42 -5.50 -17.03 -7.63
CA GLY A 42 -5.15 -18.44 -7.74
C GLY A 42 -4.20 -18.79 -8.89
N GLY A 43 -3.62 -17.79 -9.54
CA GLY A 43 -2.57 -17.97 -10.55
C GLY A 43 -3.07 -18.33 -11.95
N VAL A 44 -4.38 -18.22 -12.22
CA VAL A 44 -4.94 -18.32 -13.57
C VAL A 44 -4.91 -16.92 -14.16
N VAL A 45 -4.16 -16.74 -15.24
CA VAL A 45 -3.97 -15.43 -15.90
C VAL A 45 -4.43 -15.50 -17.35
N ASP A 46 -4.88 -14.36 -17.84
CA ASP A 46 -5.27 -14.17 -19.25
C ASP A 46 -4.06 -13.92 -20.17
N GLU A 47 -4.31 -13.51 -21.39
CA GLU A 47 -3.30 -13.19 -22.40
C GLU A 47 -2.51 -11.92 -22.08
N ALA A 48 -3.08 -11.00 -21.26
CA ALA A 48 -2.40 -9.79 -20.75
C ALA A 48 -1.55 -10.09 -19.50
N GLY A 49 -1.72 -11.27 -18.89
CA GLY A 49 -1.04 -11.69 -17.67
C GLY A 49 -1.77 -11.28 -16.38
N GLU A 50 -3.06 -11.01 -16.46
CA GLU A 50 -3.90 -10.54 -15.38
C GLU A 50 -4.74 -11.67 -14.78
N GLU A 51 -4.93 -11.63 -13.45
CA GLU A 51 -5.79 -12.59 -12.72
C GLU A 51 -7.22 -12.04 -12.67
N GLU A 52 -8.03 -12.38 -13.68
CA GLU A 52 -9.36 -11.81 -13.88
C GLU A 52 -10.50 -12.82 -13.61
N ASP A 53 -11.75 -12.35 -13.69
CA ASP A 53 -12.95 -13.20 -13.58
C ASP A 53 -13.13 -14.07 -14.81
N TRP A 54 -13.60 -15.30 -14.62
CA TRP A 54 -13.81 -16.21 -15.75
C TRP A 54 -14.94 -17.20 -15.55
N ILE A 55 -15.41 -17.75 -16.66
CA ILE A 55 -16.44 -18.79 -16.76
C ILE A 55 -15.85 -19.95 -17.59
N GLU A 56 -15.94 -21.16 -17.09
CA GLU A 56 -15.57 -22.36 -17.85
C GLU A 56 -16.80 -23.13 -18.30
N LEU A 57 -16.81 -23.46 -19.60
CA LEU A 57 -17.81 -24.37 -20.20
C LEU A 57 -17.22 -25.77 -20.35
N TYR A 58 -18.07 -26.79 -20.21
CA TYR A 58 -17.73 -28.20 -20.36
C TYR A 58 -18.67 -28.91 -21.32
N ASN A 59 -18.14 -29.71 -22.24
CA ASN A 59 -18.87 -30.59 -23.11
C ASN A 59 -18.85 -32.03 -22.58
N ASP A 60 -19.97 -32.57 -22.10
CA ASP A 60 -20.04 -33.93 -21.52
C ASP A 60 -20.18 -35.04 -22.59
N GLY A 61 -20.27 -34.67 -23.90
CA GLY A 61 -20.37 -35.62 -25.02
C GLY A 61 -19.03 -36.19 -25.43
N GLU A 62 -19.09 -37.24 -26.28
CA GLU A 62 -17.89 -37.84 -26.92
C GLU A 62 -17.46 -37.08 -28.17
N GLU A 63 -18.36 -36.28 -28.75
CA GLU A 63 -18.13 -35.50 -29.98
C GLU A 63 -17.98 -34.00 -29.64
N GLY A 64 -17.21 -33.29 -30.49
CA GLY A 64 -17.05 -31.86 -30.37
C GLY A 64 -18.34 -31.09 -30.71
N VAL A 65 -18.65 -30.06 -29.88
CA VAL A 65 -19.82 -29.18 -30.02
C VAL A 65 -19.37 -27.79 -30.46
N ASP A 66 -20.04 -27.23 -31.49
CA ASP A 66 -19.89 -25.82 -31.87
C ASP A 66 -20.76 -24.97 -30.89
N VAL A 67 -20.11 -24.16 -30.07
CA VAL A 67 -20.75 -23.21 -29.16
C VAL A 67 -20.73 -21.78 -29.71
N GLY A 68 -20.14 -21.61 -30.90
CA GLY A 68 -20.10 -20.32 -31.56
C GLY A 68 -21.52 -19.77 -31.78
N LEU A 69 -21.65 -18.45 -31.58
CA LEU A 69 -22.90 -17.71 -31.67
C LEU A 69 -23.93 -17.98 -30.54
N MET A 70 -23.66 -18.86 -29.58
CA MET A 70 -24.40 -18.93 -28.32
C MET A 70 -24.15 -17.67 -27.49
N TYR A 71 -24.95 -17.45 -26.46
CA TYR A 71 -24.83 -16.26 -25.62
C TYR A 71 -24.55 -16.62 -24.16
N LEU A 72 -23.65 -15.85 -23.54
CA LEU A 72 -23.46 -15.80 -22.09
C LEU A 72 -24.01 -14.49 -21.54
N SER A 73 -24.60 -14.56 -20.36
CA SER A 73 -25.15 -13.40 -19.66
C SER A 73 -25.05 -13.57 -18.15
N ASP A 74 -24.72 -12.50 -17.46
CA ASP A 74 -24.80 -12.33 -15.99
C ASP A 74 -26.14 -11.72 -15.54
N ASP A 75 -27.06 -11.44 -16.48
CA ASP A 75 -28.40 -10.92 -16.20
C ASP A 75 -29.48 -11.66 -17.01
N ASP A 76 -30.36 -12.39 -16.35
CA ASP A 76 -31.46 -13.10 -17.00
C ASP A 76 -32.44 -12.18 -17.78
N ARG A 77 -32.40 -10.86 -17.54
CA ARG A 77 -33.19 -9.87 -18.29
C ARG A 77 -32.57 -9.51 -19.65
N GLU A 78 -31.27 -9.81 -19.81
CA GLU A 78 -30.49 -9.56 -21.02
C GLU A 78 -29.85 -10.85 -21.57
N PRO A 79 -30.63 -11.83 -22.07
CA PRO A 79 -30.12 -13.14 -22.49
C PRO A 79 -29.06 -13.10 -23.60
N CYS A 80 -29.02 -12.02 -24.38
CA CYS A 80 -28.09 -11.84 -25.51
C CYS A 80 -26.93 -10.88 -25.16
N LYS A 81 -26.50 -10.80 -23.90
CA LYS A 81 -25.55 -9.79 -23.42
C LYS A 81 -24.18 -9.91 -24.10
N TRP A 82 -23.61 -11.11 -24.17
CA TRP A 82 -22.37 -11.37 -24.88
C TRP A 82 -22.50 -12.61 -25.77
N ARG A 83 -21.95 -12.52 -26.98
CA ARG A 83 -22.06 -13.57 -27.97
C ARG A 83 -20.72 -14.26 -28.16
N ILE A 84 -20.68 -15.58 -27.97
CA ILE A 84 -19.48 -16.39 -28.21
C ILE A 84 -19.09 -16.26 -29.68
N PRO A 85 -17.80 -16.03 -30.00
CA PRO A 85 -17.31 -15.88 -31.36
C PRO A 85 -17.68 -17.06 -32.28
N ALA A 86 -18.00 -16.78 -33.52
CA ALA A 86 -18.37 -17.80 -34.50
C ALA A 86 -17.23 -18.82 -34.73
N GLY A 87 -17.55 -20.10 -34.75
CA GLY A 87 -16.60 -21.19 -34.97
C GLY A 87 -15.87 -21.63 -33.72
N THR A 88 -16.25 -21.11 -32.54
CA THR A 88 -15.75 -21.60 -31.25
C THR A 88 -16.30 -23.00 -30.97
N ARG A 89 -15.40 -23.96 -30.69
CA ARG A 89 -15.74 -25.36 -30.53
C ARG A 89 -15.16 -25.94 -29.26
N ILE A 90 -15.92 -26.79 -28.59
CA ILE A 90 -15.47 -27.56 -27.44
C ILE A 90 -15.42 -29.02 -27.85
N GLU A 91 -14.24 -29.66 -27.80
CA GLU A 91 -14.07 -31.04 -28.13
C GLU A 91 -14.82 -31.96 -27.11
N GLY A 92 -15.06 -33.24 -27.51
CA GLY A 92 -15.76 -34.17 -26.63
C GLY A 92 -14.99 -34.40 -25.31
N GLY A 93 -15.65 -34.22 -24.20
CA GLY A 93 -15.03 -34.20 -22.86
C GLY A 93 -14.10 -33.01 -22.59
N GLY A 94 -14.10 -31.99 -23.44
CA GLY A 94 -13.23 -30.82 -23.35
C GLY A 94 -13.87 -29.64 -22.62
N TYR A 95 -13.04 -28.63 -22.36
CA TYR A 95 -13.37 -27.43 -21.64
C TYR A 95 -13.07 -26.19 -22.48
N LEU A 96 -13.73 -25.08 -22.16
CA LEU A 96 -13.50 -23.78 -22.77
C LEU A 96 -13.56 -22.70 -21.69
N LEU A 97 -12.43 -22.01 -21.48
CA LEU A 97 -12.36 -20.84 -20.60
C LEU A 97 -12.78 -19.58 -21.35
N ILE A 98 -13.57 -18.75 -20.71
CA ILE A 98 -14.06 -17.46 -21.22
C ILE A 98 -13.83 -16.46 -20.08
N TRP A 99 -13.06 -15.41 -20.35
CA TRP A 99 -12.84 -14.32 -19.42
C TRP A 99 -14.09 -13.46 -19.29
N ALA A 100 -14.47 -13.11 -18.10
CA ALA A 100 -15.67 -12.32 -17.80
C ALA A 100 -15.23 -11.08 -16.98
N ASP A 101 -14.41 -10.25 -17.59
CA ASP A 101 -13.69 -9.11 -17.04
C ASP A 101 -14.19 -7.75 -17.56
N GLY A 102 -14.97 -7.77 -18.65
CA GLY A 102 -15.46 -6.56 -19.32
C GLY A 102 -14.48 -5.99 -20.35
N ASP A 103 -13.27 -6.54 -20.46
CA ASP A 103 -12.23 -6.05 -21.37
C ASP A 103 -12.17 -6.86 -22.67
N ILE A 104 -13.02 -6.50 -23.62
CA ILE A 104 -13.08 -7.14 -24.94
C ILE A 104 -11.85 -6.84 -25.82
N GLY A 105 -10.92 -6.00 -25.34
CA GLY A 105 -9.71 -5.62 -26.06
C GLY A 105 -8.61 -6.67 -25.94
N ASP A 106 -8.58 -7.47 -24.89
CA ASP A 106 -7.49 -8.38 -24.54
C ASP A 106 -7.57 -9.72 -25.28
N GLY A 107 -8.77 -10.09 -25.77
CA GLY A 107 -8.90 -11.31 -26.53
C GLY A 107 -10.30 -11.58 -27.09
N VAL A 108 -10.39 -12.61 -27.96
CA VAL A 108 -11.66 -12.97 -28.58
C VAL A 108 -12.61 -13.71 -27.65
N LEU A 109 -12.11 -14.25 -26.55
CA LEU A 109 -12.88 -14.94 -25.52
C LEU A 109 -13.03 -14.11 -24.23
N HIS A 110 -12.98 -12.79 -24.35
CA HIS A 110 -13.28 -11.84 -23.29
C HIS A 110 -14.71 -11.32 -23.44
N ALA A 111 -15.53 -11.55 -22.41
CA ALA A 111 -16.91 -11.10 -22.36
C ALA A 111 -16.98 -9.60 -22.00
N ASN A 112 -18.05 -8.93 -22.46
CA ASN A 112 -18.28 -7.51 -22.21
C ASN A 112 -18.90 -7.22 -20.82
N PHE A 113 -18.73 -8.13 -19.87
CA PHE A 113 -19.23 -8.01 -18.50
C PHE A 113 -18.27 -8.69 -17.52
N SER A 114 -18.25 -8.21 -16.28
CA SER A 114 -17.53 -8.82 -15.16
C SER A 114 -18.50 -9.45 -14.17
N LEU A 115 -18.02 -10.42 -13.40
CA LEU A 115 -18.85 -11.17 -12.43
C LEU A 115 -18.93 -10.45 -11.09
N ALA A 116 -20.14 -10.37 -10.53
CA ALA A 116 -20.34 -9.70 -9.24
C ALA A 116 -19.82 -10.52 -8.06
N ARG A 117 -18.91 -9.94 -7.28
CA ARG A 117 -18.38 -10.54 -6.05
C ARG A 117 -19.44 -10.98 -5.05
N GLU A 118 -20.52 -10.21 -4.91
CA GLU A 118 -21.56 -10.48 -3.92
C GLU A 118 -22.54 -11.58 -4.35
N GLY A 119 -22.38 -12.06 -5.60
CA GLY A 119 -23.18 -13.12 -6.18
C GLY A 119 -24.23 -12.62 -7.15
N GLU A 120 -24.45 -13.41 -8.20
CA GLU A 120 -25.42 -13.15 -9.24
C GLU A 120 -25.78 -14.45 -9.98
N VAL A 121 -26.32 -14.33 -11.19
CA VAL A 121 -26.61 -15.42 -12.10
C VAL A 121 -25.65 -15.44 -13.26
N VAL A 122 -25.24 -16.61 -13.71
CA VAL A 122 -24.61 -16.82 -15.03
C VAL A 122 -25.47 -17.80 -15.83
N SER A 123 -25.83 -17.42 -17.03
CA SER A 123 -26.71 -18.17 -17.91
C SER A 123 -26.10 -18.34 -19.30
N LEU A 124 -26.19 -19.57 -19.82
CA LEU A 124 -25.79 -19.92 -21.21
C LEU A 124 -27.07 -20.12 -22.04
N TYR A 125 -27.21 -19.35 -23.12
CA TYR A 125 -28.34 -19.43 -24.01
C TYR A 125 -27.91 -19.93 -25.41
N ASP A 126 -28.84 -20.60 -26.11
CA ASP A 126 -28.65 -21.07 -27.46
C ASP A 126 -28.50 -19.89 -28.45
N VAL A 127 -28.13 -20.16 -29.68
CA VAL A 127 -27.94 -19.20 -30.78
C VAL A 127 -29.17 -18.34 -31.10
N ASP A 128 -30.37 -18.77 -30.69
CA ASP A 128 -31.61 -17.99 -30.82
C ASP A 128 -31.79 -16.94 -29.70
N GLY A 129 -30.92 -16.95 -28.67
CA GLY A 129 -30.99 -16.06 -27.50
C GLY A 129 -32.24 -16.26 -26.63
N LEU A 130 -32.99 -17.32 -26.81
CA LEU A 130 -34.24 -17.59 -26.09
C LEU A 130 -34.19 -18.89 -25.29
N ARG A 131 -33.60 -19.93 -25.85
CA ARG A 131 -33.49 -21.23 -25.20
C ARG A 131 -32.37 -21.24 -24.21
N LEU A 132 -32.69 -21.38 -22.94
CA LEU A 132 -31.70 -21.57 -21.85
C LEU A 132 -31.08 -22.98 -21.99
N ILE A 133 -29.77 -23.06 -22.08
CA ILE A 133 -28.96 -24.28 -22.11
C ILE A 133 -28.59 -24.72 -20.71
N ASP A 134 -27.94 -23.81 -19.94
CA ASP A 134 -27.54 -24.04 -18.57
C ASP A 134 -27.53 -22.73 -17.78
N ARG A 135 -27.57 -22.85 -16.44
CA ARG A 135 -27.65 -21.69 -15.55
C ARG A 135 -27.11 -22.04 -14.17
N VAL A 136 -26.37 -21.11 -13.60
CA VAL A 136 -25.94 -21.15 -12.22
C VAL A 136 -26.30 -19.85 -11.51
N VAL A 137 -26.67 -19.96 -10.23
CA VAL A 137 -26.79 -18.82 -9.31
C VAL A 137 -25.76 -19.05 -8.22
N TYR A 138 -24.90 -18.11 -8.02
CA TYR A 138 -23.88 -18.19 -6.98
C TYR A 138 -24.04 -17.06 -5.97
N GLY A 139 -23.56 -17.27 -4.76
CA GLY A 139 -23.50 -16.28 -3.71
C GLY A 139 -22.12 -15.65 -3.61
N ARG A 140 -21.90 -14.89 -2.54
CA ARG A 140 -20.65 -14.15 -2.30
C ARG A 140 -19.41 -15.00 -2.53
N GLN A 141 -18.50 -14.49 -3.32
CA GLN A 141 -17.24 -15.11 -3.71
C GLN A 141 -16.06 -14.58 -2.89
N ARG A 142 -14.94 -15.31 -2.93
CA ARG A 142 -13.68 -14.96 -2.27
C ARG A 142 -12.55 -15.07 -3.27
N VAL A 143 -11.55 -14.23 -3.12
CA VAL A 143 -10.35 -14.23 -3.98
C VAL A 143 -9.77 -15.64 -4.09
N GLY A 144 -9.55 -16.09 -5.33
CA GLY A 144 -8.95 -17.40 -5.61
C GLY A 144 -9.81 -18.61 -5.25
N VAL A 145 -11.09 -18.43 -4.92
CA VAL A 145 -12.05 -19.51 -4.65
C VAL A 145 -13.06 -19.56 -5.80
N THR A 146 -13.13 -20.69 -6.47
CA THR A 146 -14.10 -20.89 -7.55
C THR A 146 -15.39 -21.52 -7.05
N TYR A 147 -16.44 -21.44 -7.86
CA TYR A 147 -17.69 -22.16 -7.64
C TYR A 147 -17.91 -23.10 -8.83
N GLY A 148 -17.72 -24.39 -8.60
CA GLY A 148 -17.65 -25.40 -9.66
C GLY A 148 -18.58 -26.58 -9.43
N ARG A 149 -18.92 -27.29 -10.51
CA ARG A 149 -19.71 -28.53 -10.48
C ARG A 149 -18.84 -29.70 -10.06
N ASP A 150 -19.12 -30.29 -8.89
CA ASP A 150 -18.52 -31.56 -8.48
C ASP A 150 -19.18 -32.72 -9.24
N TRP A 151 -18.54 -33.17 -10.30
CA TRP A 151 -19.06 -34.24 -11.16
C TRP A 151 -19.06 -35.61 -10.46
N PHE A 152 -18.19 -35.81 -9.46
CA PHE A 152 -18.20 -37.04 -8.65
C PHE A 152 -19.38 -37.06 -7.67
N ALA A 153 -19.88 -35.91 -7.28
CA ALA A 153 -21.09 -35.75 -6.48
C ALA A 153 -22.36 -35.53 -7.33
N GLY A 154 -22.34 -35.90 -8.63
CA GLY A 154 -23.50 -35.80 -9.52
C GLY A 154 -23.77 -34.39 -10.04
N GLY A 155 -22.75 -33.53 -10.17
CA GLY A 155 -22.86 -32.18 -10.70
C GLY A 155 -23.38 -31.15 -9.67
N VAL A 156 -23.25 -31.44 -8.40
CA VAL A 156 -23.59 -30.49 -7.32
C VAL A 156 -22.57 -29.37 -7.30
N TRP A 157 -23.04 -28.13 -7.20
CA TRP A 157 -22.20 -26.96 -7.09
C TRP A 157 -21.51 -26.86 -5.72
N ARG A 158 -20.20 -26.55 -5.73
CA ARG A 158 -19.37 -26.42 -4.52
C ARG A 158 -18.36 -25.28 -4.67
N TYR A 159 -17.93 -24.75 -3.53
CA TYR A 159 -16.80 -23.83 -3.46
C TYR A 159 -15.49 -24.61 -3.48
N MET A 160 -14.58 -24.27 -4.41
CA MET A 160 -13.29 -24.93 -4.62
C MET A 160 -12.15 -23.99 -4.19
N LEU A 161 -11.21 -24.49 -3.37
CA LEU A 161 -10.03 -23.69 -2.94
C LEU A 161 -8.96 -23.56 -4.02
N ALA A 162 -9.02 -24.39 -5.03
CA ALA A 162 -8.12 -24.33 -6.17
C ALA A 162 -8.96 -24.36 -7.44
N ALA A 163 -8.69 -23.41 -8.34
CA ALA A 163 -9.25 -23.41 -9.68
C ALA A 163 -8.81 -24.67 -10.45
N THR A 164 -9.69 -25.24 -11.27
CA THR A 164 -9.42 -26.42 -12.07
C THR A 164 -9.64 -26.21 -13.58
N PRO A 165 -9.14 -25.09 -14.18
CA PRO A 165 -9.39 -24.79 -15.58
C PRO A 165 -8.85 -25.90 -16.48
N GLY A 166 -9.69 -26.35 -17.42
CA GLY A 166 -9.39 -27.46 -18.31
C GLY A 166 -9.50 -28.84 -17.67
N GLY A 167 -10.07 -28.93 -16.46
CA GLY A 167 -10.16 -30.16 -15.69
C GLY A 167 -11.51 -30.37 -15.00
N ARG A 168 -11.64 -31.53 -14.36
CA ARG A 168 -12.83 -31.87 -13.56
C ARG A 168 -12.71 -31.28 -12.18
N ASN A 169 -13.76 -30.62 -11.73
CA ASN A 169 -13.94 -30.22 -10.34
C ASN A 169 -14.17 -31.47 -9.46
N GLU A 170 -13.44 -31.57 -8.37
CA GLU A 170 -13.53 -32.67 -7.39
C GLU A 170 -13.50 -32.15 -5.96
N GLY A 171 -14.40 -32.63 -5.13
CA GLY A 171 -14.46 -32.27 -3.72
C GLY A 171 -15.11 -30.90 -3.48
N GLY A 172 -14.47 -30.05 -2.70
CA GLY A 172 -14.97 -28.72 -2.39
C GLY A 172 -15.94 -28.68 -1.21
N TYR A 173 -16.41 -27.46 -0.92
CA TYR A 173 -17.19 -27.11 0.25
C TYR A 173 -18.65 -26.85 -0.10
N LEU A 174 -19.55 -27.21 0.83
CA LEU A 174 -21.01 -27.04 0.66
C LEU A 174 -21.47 -25.58 0.66
N GLY A 175 -20.69 -24.71 1.27
CA GLY A 175 -20.97 -23.30 1.41
C GLY A 175 -19.84 -22.60 2.13
N VAL A 176 -20.01 -21.30 2.41
CA VAL A 176 -19.07 -20.47 3.15
C VAL A 176 -19.65 -20.16 4.52
N VAL A 177 -18.89 -20.35 5.58
CA VAL A 177 -19.29 -19.97 6.94
C VAL A 177 -19.35 -18.44 7.04
N GLY A 178 -20.38 -17.91 7.67
CA GLY A 178 -20.54 -16.48 7.90
C GLY A 178 -19.44 -15.89 8.78
N ASP A 179 -19.27 -14.58 8.71
CA ASP A 179 -18.29 -13.85 9.51
C ASP A 179 -18.54 -13.98 11.01
N VAL A 180 -17.45 -13.92 11.79
CA VAL A 180 -17.52 -13.98 13.25
C VAL A 180 -18.05 -12.66 13.81
N TYR A 181 -19.05 -12.75 14.67
CA TYR A 181 -19.51 -11.63 15.47
C TYR A 181 -18.58 -11.42 16.68
N PHE A 182 -18.23 -10.18 16.95
CA PHE A 182 -17.50 -9.75 18.14
C PHE A 182 -18.38 -8.79 18.94
N SER A 183 -18.59 -9.04 20.23
CA SER A 183 -19.40 -8.16 21.11
C SER A 183 -18.75 -6.78 21.32
N HIS A 184 -17.45 -6.67 21.12
CA HIS A 184 -16.68 -5.43 21.22
C HIS A 184 -15.85 -5.23 19.97
N CYS A 185 -15.84 -4.00 19.44
CA CYS A 185 -15.03 -3.64 18.27
C CYS A 185 -13.55 -3.44 18.65
N ARG A 186 -12.66 -3.52 17.66
CA ARG A 186 -11.27 -3.02 17.80
C ARG A 186 -11.25 -1.60 18.33
N GLY A 187 -10.24 -1.23 19.11
CA GLY A 187 -10.15 0.13 19.61
C GLY A 187 -9.45 0.25 20.96
N PHE A 188 -9.74 1.36 21.65
CA PHE A 188 -9.12 1.73 22.90
C PHE A 188 -10.09 1.52 24.05
N TYR A 189 -9.59 0.96 25.15
CA TYR A 189 -10.37 0.62 26.33
C TYR A 189 -9.64 1.04 27.61
N ASP A 190 -10.38 1.49 28.60
CA ASP A 190 -9.84 1.85 29.92
C ASP A 190 -10.14 0.76 30.96
N GLU A 191 -11.23 0.02 30.77
CA GLU A 191 -11.68 -1.05 31.67
C GLU A 191 -11.78 -2.39 30.94
N GLY A 192 -11.42 -3.46 31.65
CA GLY A 192 -11.50 -4.82 31.10
C GLY A 192 -12.94 -5.27 30.93
N PHE A 193 -13.19 -6.06 29.89
CA PHE A 193 -14.50 -6.62 29.55
C PHE A 193 -14.40 -8.11 29.20
N ASP A 194 -15.54 -8.76 29.12
CA ASP A 194 -15.65 -10.14 28.67
C ASP A 194 -16.12 -10.13 27.20
N LEU A 195 -15.24 -10.56 26.30
CA LEU A 195 -15.49 -10.59 24.85
C LEU A 195 -16.29 -11.84 24.49
N GLU A 196 -17.44 -11.64 23.90
CA GLU A 196 -18.24 -12.70 23.32
C GLU A 196 -18.02 -12.80 21.82
N LEU A 197 -17.85 -14.03 21.33
CA LEU A 197 -17.70 -14.36 19.91
C LEU A 197 -18.86 -15.25 19.49
N GLY A 198 -19.32 -15.08 18.25
CA GLY A 198 -20.40 -15.88 17.70
C GLY A 198 -20.29 -16.04 16.19
N VAL A 199 -20.86 -17.13 15.67
CA VAL A 199 -21.02 -17.38 14.23
C VAL A 199 -22.40 -18.00 13.98
N GLY A 200 -23.02 -17.59 12.87
CA GLY A 200 -24.33 -18.15 12.48
C GLY A 200 -24.23 -19.53 11.85
N GLY A 201 -25.41 -20.17 11.61
CA GLY A 201 -25.50 -21.36 10.75
C GLY A 201 -25.02 -22.69 11.34
N GLY A 202 -24.85 -22.79 12.68
CA GLY A 202 -24.45 -24.06 13.32
C GLY A 202 -22.94 -24.33 13.32
N GLY A 203 -22.14 -23.36 12.90
CA GLY A 203 -20.67 -23.38 13.01
C GLY A 203 -20.21 -23.07 14.44
N TYR A 204 -18.91 -23.17 14.66
CA TYR A 204 -18.23 -22.75 15.88
C TYR A 204 -17.06 -21.81 15.58
N VAL A 205 -16.66 -21.01 16.55
CA VAL A 205 -15.58 -20.04 16.41
C VAL A 205 -14.27 -20.67 16.85
N ILE A 206 -13.22 -20.46 16.05
CA ILE A 206 -11.83 -20.78 16.37
C ILE A 206 -11.07 -19.48 16.46
N TYR A 207 -10.20 -19.33 17.45
CA TYR A 207 -9.48 -18.08 17.67
C TYR A 207 -8.05 -18.29 18.17
N THR A 208 -7.23 -17.25 18.01
CA THR A 208 -5.88 -17.11 18.59
C THR A 208 -5.74 -15.79 19.34
N LEU A 209 -4.73 -15.71 20.23
CA LEU A 209 -4.43 -14.53 21.05
C LEU A 209 -2.98 -14.08 20.91
N ASP A 210 -2.21 -14.67 20.04
CA ASP A 210 -0.76 -14.46 19.86
C ASP A 210 -0.42 -13.76 18.53
N GLY A 211 -1.44 -13.29 17.80
CA GLY A 211 -1.30 -12.66 16.49
C GLY A 211 -1.26 -13.63 15.31
N SER A 212 -1.04 -14.94 15.55
CA SER A 212 -1.09 -15.95 14.49
C SER A 212 -2.49 -16.09 13.90
N SER A 213 -2.57 -16.54 12.63
CA SER A 213 -3.86 -16.92 12.05
C SER A 213 -4.41 -18.17 12.73
N PRO A 214 -5.69 -18.23 13.09
CA PRO A 214 -6.30 -19.47 13.60
C PRO A 214 -6.45 -20.55 12.55
N TYR A 215 -6.34 -20.21 11.25
CA TYR A 215 -6.46 -21.11 10.12
C TYR A 215 -5.29 -20.88 9.16
N GLU A 216 -4.59 -21.94 8.78
CA GLU A 216 -3.37 -21.85 7.96
C GLU A 216 -3.69 -21.81 6.46
N VAL A 217 -2.86 -21.15 5.69
CA VAL A 217 -2.91 -21.18 4.22
C VAL A 217 -2.63 -22.62 3.77
N GLY A 218 -3.52 -23.19 2.96
CA GLY A 218 -3.45 -24.58 2.54
C GLY A 218 -4.35 -25.53 3.34
N GLY A 219 -5.05 -25.00 4.32
CA GLY A 219 -6.10 -25.72 5.07
C GLY A 219 -5.58 -26.36 6.35
N GLY A 220 -6.26 -26.10 7.44
CA GLY A 220 -5.95 -26.67 8.74
C GLY A 220 -5.97 -25.65 9.86
N LEU A 221 -6.07 -26.14 11.09
CA LEU A 221 -6.05 -25.27 12.27
C LEU A 221 -4.60 -25.03 12.70
N SER A 222 -4.30 -23.78 13.03
CA SER A 222 -3.03 -23.40 13.64
C SER A 222 -2.82 -24.14 14.97
N VAL A 223 -1.57 -24.41 15.33
CA VAL A 223 -1.22 -25.01 16.62
C VAL A 223 -1.60 -24.13 17.82
N SER A 224 -1.74 -22.82 17.64
CA SER A 224 -2.17 -21.86 18.65
C SER A 224 -3.71 -21.71 18.70
N ALA A 225 -4.43 -22.34 17.76
CA ALA A 225 -5.86 -22.21 17.63
C ALA A 225 -6.62 -22.84 18.80
N LYS A 226 -7.64 -22.13 19.29
CA LYS A 226 -8.53 -22.54 20.37
C LYS A 226 -9.97 -22.52 19.89
N VAL A 227 -10.76 -23.50 20.32
CA VAL A 227 -12.21 -23.45 20.11
C VAL A 227 -12.83 -22.52 21.14
N TYR A 228 -13.68 -21.62 20.70
CA TYR A 228 -14.41 -20.72 21.59
C TYR A 228 -15.51 -21.48 22.32
N THR A 229 -15.48 -21.47 23.64
CA THR A 229 -16.43 -22.16 24.51
C THR A 229 -17.11 -21.24 25.52
N GLY A 230 -16.75 -19.96 25.54
CA GLY A 230 -17.29 -18.95 26.46
C GLY A 230 -16.47 -17.67 26.43
N PRO A 231 -16.93 -16.61 27.10
CA PRO A 231 -16.34 -15.28 27.02
C PRO A 231 -14.85 -15.26 27.29
N ILE A 232 -14.11 -14.45 26.52
CA ILE A 232 -12.67 -14.22 26.67
C ILE A 232 -12.47 -12.98 27.49
N ARG A 233 -11.76 -13.07 28.62
CA ARG A 233 -11.41 -11.90 29.40
C ARG A 233 -10.38 -11.04 28.68
N VAL A 234 -10.74 -9.79 28.38
CA VAL A 234 -9.89 -8.78 27.77
C VAL A 234 -9.66 -7.67 28.80
N ASP A 235 -8.51 -7.65 29.45
CA ASP A 235 -8.16 -6.72 30.52
C ASP A 235 -6.77 -6.09 30.34
N ARG A 236 -6.15 -6.31 29.20
CA ARG A 236 -4.88 -5.75 28.74
C ARG A 236 -4.84 -5.63 27.23
N THR A 237 -3.84 -4.94 26.72
CA THR A 237 -3.59 -4.85 25.28
C THR A 237 -3.38 -6.24 24.68
N MET A 238 -4.21 -6.60 23.71
CA MET A 238 -4.15 -7.91 23.05
C MET A 238 -4.79 -7.89 21.66
N VAL A 239 -4.40 -8.85 20.85
CA VAL A 239 -4.97 -9.10 19.53
C VAL A 239 -5.78 -10.39 19.59
N VAL A 240 -7.01 -10.37 19.11
CA VAL A 240 -7.86 -11.53 18.92
C VAL A 240 -8.07 -11.72 17.44
N ARG A 241 -7.67 -12.88 16.91
CA ARG A 241 -7.96 -13.30 15.54
C ARG A 241 -8.93 -14.47 15.58
N ALA A 242 -10.02 -14.40 14.83
CA ALA A 242 -11.05 -15.42 14.89
C ALA A 242 -11.58 -15.77 13.50
N VAL A 243 -12.02 -17.02 13.34
CA VAL A 243 -12.60 -17.59 12.13
C VAL A 243 -13.81 -18.44 12.50
N GLY A 244 -14.88 -18.33 11.73
CA GLY A 244 -16.02 -19.23 11.78
C GLY A 244 -15.65 -20.53 11.04
N TYR A 245 -15.94 -21.68 11.65
CA TYR A 245 -15.62 -22.98 11.12
C TYR A 245 -16.79 -23.93 11.21
N GLN A 246 -16.99 -24.71 10.16
CA GLN A 246 -17.96 -25.81 10.12
C GLN A 246 -17.43 -26.91 9.20
N VAL A 247 -17.51 -28.16 9.63
CA VAL A 247 -17.04 -29.29 8.84
C VAL A 247 -17.76 -29.36 7.49
N GLY A 248 -17.01 -29.46 6.40
CA GLY A 248 -17.55 -29.50 5.04
C GLY A 248 -17.95 -28.13 4.47
N TRP A 249 -17.72 -27.04 5.20
CA TRP A 249 -17.91 -25.67 4.76
C TRP A 249 -16.58 -24.91 4.71
N LEU A 250 -16.43 -24.03 3.74
CA LEU A 250 -15.30 -23.14 3.67
C LEU A 250 -15.32 -22.20 4.90
N PRO A 251 -14.25 -22.14 5.70
CA PRO A 251 -14.19 -21.25 6.86
C PRO A 251 -14.46 -19.79 6.48
N SER A 252 -14.96 -18.99 7.40
CA SER A 252 -15.10 -17.54 7.18
C SER A 252 -13.76 -16.88 6.89
N SER A 253 -13.76 -15.59 6.50
CA SER A 253 -12.53 -14.78 6.55
C SER A 253 -12.04 -14.67 7.99
N VAL A 254 -10.72 -14.62 8.18
CA VAL A 254 -10.13 -14.36 9.50
C VAL A 254 -10.35 -12.91 9.85
N GLN A 255 -11.04 -12.66 10.95
CA GLN A 255 -11.23 -11.31 11.48
C GLN A 255 -10.21 -11.04 12.58
N THR A 256 -9.64 -9.85 12.56
CA THR A 256 -8.64 -9.40 13.53
C THR A 256 -9.19 -8.20 14.30
N HIS A 257 -9.17 -8.27 15.63
CA HIS A 257 -9.53 -7.17 16.50
C HIS A 257 -8.42 -6.93 17.52
N THR A 258 -7.80 -5.75 17.44
CA THR A 258 -6.82 -5.28 18.42
C THR A 258 -7.53 -4.42 19.49
N TYR A 259 -7.39 -4.81 20.73
CA TYR A 259 -7.88 -4.10 21.89
C TYR A 259 -6.69 -3.45 22.60
N ILE A 260 -6.66 -2.13 22.66
CA ILE A 260 -5.55 -1.36 23.22
C ILE A 260 -5.98 -0.75 24.56
N PHE A 261 -5.22 -1.02 25.59
CA PHE A 261 -5.33 -0.39 26.90
C PHE A 261 -4.16 0.59 27.07
N PRO A 262 -4.33 1.89 26.89
CA PRO A 262 -3.23 2.85 26.94
C PRO A 262 -2.41 2.78 28.23
N ASN A 263 -3.07 2.55 29.38
CA ASN A 263 -2.40 2.39 30.67
C ASN A 263 -1.54 1.11 30.75
N ASP A 264 -1.85 0.09 29.98
CA ASP A 264 -1.05 -1.13 29.87
C ASP A 264 0.13 -0.91 28.92
N VAL A 265 -0.09 -0.23 27.81
CA VAL A 265 0.97 0.16 26.85
C VAL A 265 2.06 0.99 27.54
N VAL A 266 1.70 1.97 28.37
CA VAL A 266 2.65 2.78 29.13
C VAL A 266 3.54 1.93 30.05
N ARG A 267 3.09 0.73 30.43
CA ARG A 267 3.82 -0.24 31.25
C ARG A 267 4.43 -1.38 30.46
N GLN A 268 4.56 -1.24 29.14
CA GLN A 268 5.23 -2.23 28.29
C GLN A 268 6.67 -2.43 28.76
N ASP A 269 7.03 -3.68 29.01
CA ASP A 269 8.23 -4.06 29.77
C ASP A 269 9.09 -5.04 28.99
N GLN A 270 10.39 -4.80 28.94
CA GLN A 270 11.38 -5.62 28.24
C GLN A 270 11.37 -7.07 28.72
N ALA A 271 11.48 -7.30 30.03
CA ALA A 271 11.62 -8.65 30.59
C ALA A 271 10.34 -9.48 30.39
N LYS A 272 9.17 -8.87 30.56
CA LYS A 272 7.87 -9.53 30.32
C LYS A 272 7.69 -9.89 28.85
N THR A 273 8.13 -9.03 27.93
CA THR A 273 8.03 -9.27 26.51
C THR A 273 8.94 -10.45 26.10
N ILE A 274 10.17 -10.50 26.60
CA ILE A 274 11.07 -11.64 26.38
C ILE A 274 10.49 -12.92 27.00
N ALA A 275 9.97 -12.86 28.23
CA ALA A 275 9.32 -13.99 28.89
C ALA A 275 8.08 -14.50 28.14
N ALA A 276 7.40 -13.65 27.37
CA ALA A 276 6.33 -14.02 26.45
C ALA A 276 6.83 -14.70 25.14
N GLY A 277 8.15 -14.89 24.99
CA GLY A 277 8.77 -15.60 23.88
C GLY A 277 9.23 -14.73 22.72
N TYR A 278 9.36 -13.42 22.91
CA TYR A 278 10.03 -12.56 21.94
C TYR A 278 11.56 -12.64 22.10
N PRO A 279 12.36 -12.49 21.02
CA PRO A 279 13.80 -12.60 21.12
C PRO A 279 14.44 -11.43 21.88
N ASP A 280 15.55 -11.69 22.57
CA ASP A 280 16.36 -10.66 23.24
C ASP A 280 17.28 -9.89 22.28
N LYS A 281 17.34 -10.31 21.02
CA LYS A 281 18.16 -9.71 19.97
C LYS A 281 17.43 -9.71 18.62
N TRP A 282 17.67 -8.64 17.85
CA TRP A 282 17.30 -8.54 16.44
C TRP A 282 18.58 -8.52 15.59
N SER A 283 18.74 -9.46 14.67
CA SER A 283 19.94 -9.54 13.81
C SER A 283 21.27 -9.49 14.59
N GLY A 284 21.31 -10.09 15.77
CA GLY A 284 22.49 -10.09 16.64
C GLY A 284 22.69 -8.85 17.54
N TYR A 285 21.86 -7.81 17.40
CA TYR A 285 21.89 -6.59 18.23
C TYR A 285 20.81 -6.65 19.30
N PRO A 286 21.02 -6.01 20.47
CA PRO A 286 20.05 -6.02 21.56
C PRO A 286 18.68 -5.52 21.09
N ALA A 287 17.63 -6.28 21.42
CA ALA A 287 16.26 -5.88 21.22
C ALA A 287 15.82 -4.92 22.32
N ASP A 288 14.88 -4.06 21.97
CA ASP A 288 14.25 -3.14 22.90
C ASP A 288 12.73 -3.18 22.71
N TYR A 289 12.01 -3.45 23.79
CA TYR A 289 10.55 -3.53 23.77
C TYR A 289 9.90 -2.59 24.79
N GLU A 290 10.67 -1.97 25.69
CA GLU A 290 10.07 -1.24 26.80
C GLU A 290 9.57 0.17 26.42
N MET A 291 8.72 0.68 27.26
CA MET A 291 8.41 2.11 27.38
C MET A 291 9.25 2.64 28.54
N ASP A 292 10.30 3.42 28.21
CA ASP A 292 11.32 3.87 29.16
C ASP A 292 10.71 4.47 30.45
N PRO A 293 11.04 3.91 31.65
CA PRO A 293 10.54 4.39 32.94
C PRO A 293 10.91 5.85 33.25
N GLU A 294 12.04 6.36 32.75
CA GLU A 294 12.43 7.76 32.93
C GLU A 294 11.49 8.72 32.20
N VAL A 295 10.89 8.30 31.11
CA VAL A 295 9.87 9.07 30.37
C VAL A 295 8.49 8.81 30.96
N THR A 296 8.10 7.55 31.14
CA THR A 296 6.75 7.20 31.62
C THR A 296 6.50 7.59 33.06
N GLY A 297 7.54 7.67 33.88
CA GLY A 297 7.49 8.17 35.25
C GLY A 297 7.76 9.68 35.39
N ASN A 298 8.14 10.36 34.30
CA ASN A 298 8.45 11.79 34.37
C ASN A 298 7.19 12.62 34.60
N PRO A 299 7.15 13.50 35.62
CA PRO A 299 5.97 14.33 35.93
C PRO A 299 5.46 15.18 34.74
N ILE A 300 6.35 15.56 33.80
CA ILE A 300 5.99 16.35 32.59
C ILE A 300 5.22 15.50 31.62
N TYR A 301 5.54 14.21 31.48
CA TYR A 301 5.02 13.32 30.42
C TYR A 301 3.97 12.32 30.95
N ALA A 302 4.11 11.82 32.16
CA ALA A 302 3.28 10.74 32.71
C ALA A 302 1.78 10.97 32.56
N GLY A 303 1.30 12.18 32.86
CA GLY A 303 -0.10 12.54 32.71
C GLY A 303 -0.59 12.73 31.27
N ARG A 304 0.32 12.78 30.31
CA ARG A 304 0.03 13.04 28.88
C ARG A 304 0.18 11.80 27.98
N LEU A 305 0.79 10.73 28.48
CA LEU A 305 1.08 9.54 27.66
C LEU A 305 -0.17 8.87 27.12
N ARG A 306 -1.24 8.80 27.93
CA ARG A 306 -2.52 8.27 27.43
C ARG A 306 -3.03 9.11 26.23
N GLU A 307 -3.06 10.42 26.36
CA GLU A 307 -3.46 11.34 25.30
C GLU A 307 -2.52 11.23 24.09
N ALA A 308 -1.22 11.10 24.33
CA ALA A 308 -0.22 10.91 23.30
C ALA A 308 -0.51 9.67 22.44
N LEU A 309 -0.80 8.52 23.05
CA LEU A 309 -1.13 7.26 22.36
C LEU A 309 -2.47 7.31 21.59
N LEU A 310 -3.33 8.27 21.90
CA LEU A 310 -4.64 8.46 21.25
C LEU A 310 -4.64 9.59 20.21
N SER A 311 -3.54 10.34 20.07
CA SER A 311 -3.51 11.62 19.35
C SER A 311 -3.53 11.53 17.85
N ILE A 312 -3.09 10.39 17.29
CA ILE A 312 -3.06 10.11 15.85
C ILE A 312 -3.63 8.72 15.59
N PRO A 313 -3.97 8.38 14.32
CA PRO A 313 -4.45 7.04 13.97
C PRO A 313 -3.47 5.94 14.40
N THR A 314 -4.02 4.78 14.74
CA THR A 314 -3.27 3.57 15.06
C THR A 314 -3.30 2.60 13.90
N LEU A 315 -2.13 2.10 13.51
CA LEU A 315 -1.96 0.98 12.60
C LEU A 315 -1.48 -0.22 13.42
N SER A 316 -2.30 -1.28 13.48
CA SER A 316 -1.97 -2.52 14.17
C SER A 316 -1.68 -3.62 13.16
N ILE A 317 -0.55 -4.29 13.30
CA ILE A 317 -0.14 -5.46 12.50
C ILE A 317 -0.25 -6.70 13.37
N ALA A 318 -1.05 -7.67 12.92
CA ALA A 318 -1.18 -8.97 13.54
C ALA A 318 -0.62 -10.07 12.63
N THR A 319 0.30 -10.89 13.13
CA THR A 319 0.91 -11.97 12.37
C THR A 319 1.54 -13.03 13.30
N ASP A 320 1.87 -14.19 12.79
CA ASP A 320 2.71 -15.16 13.51
C ASP A 320 4.06 -14.50 13.84
N ARG A 321 4.50 -14.62 15.09
CA ARG A 321 5.80 -14.08 15.52
C ARG A 321 6.98 -14.57 14.68
N ARG A 322 6.90 -15.81 14.16
CA ARG A 322 7.92 -16.38 13.26
C ARG A 322 8.11 -15.54 12.01
N ASN A 323 7.04 -14.96 11.46
CA ASN A 323 7.11 -14.09 10.29
C ASN A 323 8.00 -12.86 10.52
N ILE A 324 8.05 -12.38 11.75
CA ILE A 324 8.83 -11.18 12.14
C ILE A 324 10.20 -11.57 12.73
N PHE A 325 10.25 -12.56 13.64
CA PHE A 325 11.40 -12.75 14.52
C PHE A 325 12.07 -14.14 14.43
N ASP A 326 11.63 -15.04 13.57
CA ASP A 326 12.33 -16.31 13.38
C ASP A 326 13.78 -16.08 12.91
N ALA A 327 14.72 -16.90 13.38
CA ALA A 327 16.14 -16.71 13.11
C ALA A 327 16.49 -16.82 11.62
N THR A 328 15.75 -17.63 10.86
CA THR A 328 16.00 -17.90 9.42
C THR A 328 15.03 -17.21 8.49
N THR A 329 13.77 -17.10 8.87
CA THR A 329 12.67 -16.61 8.01
C THR A 329 12.05 -15.32 8.46
N GLY A 330 12.33 -14.85 9.69
CA GLY A 330 11.79 -13.61 10.24
C GLY A 330 12.36 -12.39 9.56
N ILE A 331 11.49 -11.51 9.04
CA ILE A 331 11.93 -10.34 8.26
C ILE A 331 12.69 -9.31 9.13
N TYR A 332 12.35 -9.18 10.41
CA TYR A 332 13.01 -8.23 11.32
C TYR A 332 14.37 -8.75 11.80
N THR A 333 14.52 -10.07 11.91
CA THR A 333 15.78 -10.72 12.25
C THR A 333 16.72 -10.76 11.05
N ASN A 334 16.19 -10.78 9.82
CA ASN A 334 16.95 -10.83 8.58
C ASN A 334 16.69 -9.60 7.68
N PRO A 335 16.88 -8.37 8.16
CA PRO A 335 16.45 -7.17 7.44
C PRO A 335 17.28 -6.87 6.19
N LEU A 336 18.45 -7.51 6.05
CA LEU A 336 19.33 -7.36 4.89
C LEU A 336 19.10 -8.42 3.80
N SER A 337 18.26 -9.41 4.06
CA SER A 337 17.96 -10.45 3.07
C SER A 337 17.43 -9.82 1.79
N GLU A 338 18.06 -10.17 0.69
CA GLU A 338 17.74 -9.68 -0.64
C GLU A 338 16.77 -10.67 -1.29
N GLY A 339 15.70 -10.16 -1.74
CA GLY A 339 14.69 -10.79 -2.56
C GLY A 339 13.68 -9.68 -2.84
N GLN A 340 13.49 -9.35 -4.09
CA GLN A 340 12.51 -8.31 -4.44
C GLN A 340 11.09 -8.84 -4.39
N ASP A 341 10.92 -10.18 -4.20
CA ASP A 341 9.70 -10.91 -4.47
C ASP A 341 9.07 -11.51 -3.20
N LEU A 342 8.11 -12.37 -3.41
CA LEU A 342 7.32 -13.07 -2.40
C LEU A 342 8.15 -13.79 -1.32
N GLU A 343 9.40 -14.16 -1.62
CA GLU A 343 10.26 -14.92 -0.70
C GLU A 343 10.49 -14.21 0.65
N TRP A 344 10.58 -12.86 0.66
CA TRP A 344 10.78 -12.06 1.89
C TRP A 344 9.57 -11.22 2.25
N GLU A 345 8.40 -11.56 1.73
CA GLU A 345 7.11 -11.01 2.09
C GLU A 345 6.39 -11.96 3.06
N ARG A 346 5.79 -11.43 4.12
CA ARG A 346 5.12 -12.25 5.16
C ARG A 346 3.66 -11.87 5.29
N PRO A 347 2.77 -12.87 5.37
CA PRO A 347 1.34 -12.60 5.55
C PRO A 347 1.06 -11.92 6.89
N VAL A 348 0.32 -10.84 6.84
CA VAL A 348 -0.13 -10.09 8.02
C VAL A 348 -1.57 -9.63 7.87
N SER A 349 -2.25 -9.41 8.99
CA SER A 349 -3.49 -8.66 9.04
C SER A 349 -3.18 -7.25 9.54
N VAL A 350 -3.64 -6.24 8.83
CA VAL A 350 -3.46 -4.83 9.17
C VAL A 350 -4.81 -4.24 9.56
N GLU A 351 -4.83 -3.57 10.69
CA GLU A 351 -5.96 -2.75 11.13
C GLU A 351 -5.54 -1.29 11.18
N LEU A 352 -6.39 -0.40 10.72
CA LEU A 352 -6.20 1.05 10.86
C LEU A 352 -7.44 1.63 11.52
N PHE A 353 -7.26 2.29 12.67
CA PHE A 353 -8.36 2.87 13.44
C PHE A 353 -7.91 4.06 14.26
N SER A 354 -8.86 4.87 14.73
CA SER A 354 -8.60 6.09 15.50
C SER A 354 -9.44 6.10 16.78
N ALA A 355 -8.95 6.79 17.81
CA ALA A 355 -9.72 7.05 19.03
C ALA A 355 -10.89 8.04 18.80
N THR A 356 -10.81 8.82 17.76
CA THR A 356 -11.81 9.80 17.30
C THR A 356 -12.31 9.40 15.92
N GLN A 357 -12.97 10.32 15.22
CA GLN A 357 -13.33 10.08 13.81
C GLN A 357 -12.07 9.94 12.95
N GLY A 358 -12.03 8.93 12.08
CA GLY A 358 -10.89 8.64 11.22
C GLY A 358 -11.05 7.31 10.50
N PRO A 359 -10.00 6.82 9.84
CA PRO A 359 -10.03 5.54 9.14
C PRO A 359 -10.36 4.40 10.10
N HIS A 360 -11.16 3.44 9.62
CA HIS A 360 -11.50 2.24 10.38
C HIS A 360 -11.63 1.05 9.40
N LEU A 361 -10.56 0.27 9.27
CA LEU A 361 -10.49 -0.84 8.35
C LEU A 361 -9.67 -2.01 8.90
N GLN A 362 -9.86 -3.18 8.29
CA GLN A 362 -8.98 -4.34 8.40
C GLN A 362 -8.77 -4.90 7.00
N ILE A 363 -7.51 -5.28 6.69
CA ILE A 363 -7.16 -5.94 5.44
C ILE A 363 -5.96 -6.86 5.67
N ASP A 364 -5.96 -8.01 5.01
CA ASP A 364 -4.79 -8.90 4.98
C ASP A 364 -3.88 -8.51 3.82
N CYS A 365 -2.57 -8.54 4.04
CA CYS A 365 -1.59 -8.17 3.04
C CYS A 365 -0.23 -8.82 3.31
N GLY A 366 0.71 -8.64 2.39
CA GLY A 366 2.12 -8.96 2.59
C GLY A 366 2.87 -7.82 3.27
N LEU A 367 3.70 -8.15 4.24
CA LEU A 367 4.60 -7.23 4.93
C LEU A 367 6.05 -7.55 4.59
N ARG A 368 6.82 -6.54 4.20
CA ARG A 368 8.26 -6.68 4.02
C ARG A 368 9.03 -5.50 4.59
N ILE A 369 10.30 -5.74 4.98
CA ILE A 369 11.21 -4.66 5.36
C ILE A 369 11.56 -3.84 4.12
N GLN A 370 11.63 -2.51 4.30
CA GLN A 370 11.93 -1.58 3.23
C GLN A 370 13.06 -0.62 3.58
N GLY A 371 13.78 -0.16 2.54
CA GLY A 371 14.87 0.78 2.66
C GLY A 371 16.18 0.23 2.11
N GLY A 372 17.22 1.06 2.13
CA GLY A 372 18.60 0.72 1.80
C GLY A 372 19.43 0.62 3.09
N HIS A 373 20.22 1.64 3.36
CA HIS A 373 21.06 1.71 4.58
C HIS A 373 20.30 1.64 5.89
N SER A 374 19.03 2.05 5.91
CA SER A 374 18.14 1.95 7.08
C SER A 374 17.82 0.52 7.50
N ARG A 375 18.10 -0.47 6.65
CA ARG A 375 17.94 -1.90 6.95
C ARG A 375 19.05 -2.46 7.82
N HIS A 376 20.21 -1.79 7.91
CA HIS A 376 21.30 -2.23 8.76
C HIS A 376 20.96 -2.05 10.24
N PRO A 377 20.84 -3.13 11.02
CA PRO A 377 20.33 -3.07 12.40
C PRO A 377 21.25 -2.30 13.35
N TYR A 378 22.55 -2.21 13.08
CA TYR A 378 23.47 -1.39 13.85
C TYR A 378 23.29 0.12 13.60
N LYS A 379 22.76 0.50 12.40
CA LYS A 379 22.48 1.89 12.05
C LYS A 379 21.17 2.38 12.63
N SER A 380 20.14 1.55 12.62
CA SER A 380 18.87 1.79 13.29
C SER A 380 18.17 0.46 13.62
N PRO A 381 17.63 0.29 14.82
CA PRO A 381 16.82 -0.87 15.18
C PRO A 381 15.39 -0.78 14.62
N LYS A 382 14.95 0.41 14.26
CA LYS A 382 13.59 0.72 13.82
C LYS A 382 13.53 0.71 12.29
N HIS A 383 12.83 -0.28 11.73
CA HIS A 383 12.77 -0.50 10.28
C HIS A 383 11.48 0.01 9.66
N SER A 384 11.57 0.48 8.43
CA SER A 384 10.40 0.80 7.59
C SER A 384 9.83 -0.46 6.95
N PHE A 385 8.53 -0.44 6.67
CA PHE A 385 7.82 -1.54 6.05
C PHE A 385 7.13 -1.12 4.75
N GLY A 386 6.98 -2.09 3.83
CA GLY A 386 6.07 -2.01 2.70
C GLY A 386 4.88 -2.94 2.94
N LEU A 387 3.68 -2.41 2.81
CA LEU A 387 2.45 -3.19 2.77
C LEU A 387 2.15 -3.51 1.31
N ARG A 388 1.90 -4.78 0.98
CA ARG A 388 1.64 -5.28 -0.37
C ARG A 388 0.29 -5.98 -0.41
N PHE A 389 -0.64 -5.41 -1.14
CA PHE A 389 -1.95 -6.03 -1.35
C PHE A 389 -1.85 -6.96 -2.55
N ARG A 390 -2.09 -8.25 -2.33
CA ARG A 390 -2.00 -9.29 -3.35
C ARG A 390 -3.09 -10.33 -3.11
N SER A 391 -3.57 -10.93 -4.19
CA SER A 391 -4.59 -12.00 -4.18
C SER A 391 -4.22 -13.17 -3.26
N ILE A 392 -2.94 -13.52 -3.17
CA ILE A 392 -2.45 -14.59 -2.28
C ILE A 392 -2.65 -14.34 -0.78
N TYR A 393 -2.88 -13.09 -0.37
CA TYR A 393 -3.16 -12.71 1.04
C TYR A 393 -4.63 -12.38 1.29
N GLY A 394 -5.38 -12.05 0.25
CA GLY A 394 -6.77 -11.61 0.34
C GLY A 394 -7.13 -10.69 -0.82
N SER A 395 -7.67 -9.49 -0.53
CA SER A 395 -7.94 -8.53 -1.60
C SER A 395 -6.63 -8.07 -2.28
N PRO A 396 -6.55 -8.08 -3.61
CA PRO A 396 -5.38 -7.61 -4.34
C PRO A 396 -5.15 -6.10 -4.20
N ARG A 397 -6.14 -5.39 -3.67
CA ARG A 397 -6.10 -3.92 -3.47
C ARG A 397 -6.78 -3.51 -2.18
N LEU A 398 -6.32 -2.41 -1.60
CA LEU A 398 -7.04 -1.68 -0.56
C LEU A 398 -7.94 -0.63 -1.21
N GLU A 399 -9.25 -0.90 -1.24
CA GLU A 399 -10.26 0.05 -1.71
C GLU A 399 -10.72 0.92 -0.54
N TYR A 400 -10.13 2.11 -0.40
CA TYR A 400 -10.44 3.02 0.70
C TYR A 400 -9.99 4.46 0.41
N ASP A 401 -10.80 5.45 0.75
CA ASP A 401 -10.42 6.87 0.66
C ASP A 401 -9.48 7.26 1.82
N LEU A 402 -8.21 6.80 1.72
CA LEU A 402 -7.26 6.86 2.82
C LEU A 402 -6.64 8.26 3.02
N PHE A 403 -6.38 8.96 1.93
CA PHE A 403 -5.62 10.22 1.95
C PHE A 403 -6.41 11.44 1.46
N ASN A 404 -7.73 11.32 1.30
CA ASN A 404 -8.59 12.37 0.71
C ASN A 404 -8.05 12.87 -0.64
N GLY A 405 -7.51 11.95 -1.44
CA GLY A 405 -6.95 12.17 -2.78
C GLY A 405 -7.79 11.56 -3.88
N PRO A 406 -7.38 11.71 -5.14
CA PRO A 406 -8.05 11.03 -6.26
C PRO A 406 -7.81 9.50 -6.24
N LEU A 407 -6.67 9.04 -5.73
CA LEU A 407 -6.35 7.62 -5.61
C LEU A 407 -7.12 7.01 -4.42
N ARG A 408 -7.94 5.99 -4.69
CA ARG A 408 -8.74 5.27 -3.68
C ARG A 408 -8.53 3.77 -3.69
N SER A 409 -7.74 3.28 -4.65
CA SER A 409 -7.37 1.88 -4.82
C SER A 409 -5.86 1.77 -4.75
N PHE A 410 -5.34 0.98 -3.80
CA PHE A 410 -3.90 0.88 -3.54
C PHE A 410 -3.45 -0.57 -3.65
N ASP A 411 -2.44 -0.82 -4.48
CA ASP A 411 -1.70 -2.09 -4.55
C ASP A 411 -0.65 -2.19 -3.44
N SER A 412 -0.20 -1.05 -2.95
CA SER A 412 0.84 -0.97 -1.93
C SER A 412 0.83 0.35 -1.17
N LEU A 413 1.26 0.29 0.09
CA LEU A 413 1.50 1.46 0.93
C LEU A 413 2.89 1.38 1.57
N GLN A 414 3.40 2.54 1.96
CA GLN A 414 4.67 2.67 2.66
C GLN A 414 4.44 3.04 4.12
N LEU A 415 5.09 2.32 5.03
CA LEU A 415 5.08 2.59 6.46
C LEU A 415 6.52 2.92 6.88
N ARG A 416 6.86 4.21 6.91
CA ARG A 416 8.23 4.68 7.15
C ARG A 416 8.49 4.91 8.64
N ALA A 417 9.60 4.35 9.12
CA ALA A 417 10.08 4.52 10.48
C ALA A 417 10.78 5.87 10.72
N VAL A 418 11.11 6.59 9.67
CA VAL A 418 12.11 7.68 9.64
C VAL A 418 13.49 7.16 10.09
N PHE A 419 14.46 7.22 9.20
CA PHE A 419 15.81 6.77 9.49
C PHE A 419 16.74 7.93 9.82
N ASN A 420 16.87 8.86 8.89
CA ASN A 420 17.67 10.06 9.08
C ASN A 420 16.93 11.05 9.98
N ASN A 421 17.67 11.78 10.81
CA ASN A 421 17.10 12.71 11.78
C ASN A 421 16.03 12.04 12.67
N ALA A 422 16.38 10.85 13.18
CA ALA A 422 15.61 10.06 14.14
C ALA A 422 16.47 9.72 15.38
N TRP A 423 15.86 9.53 16.52
CA TRP A 423 16.58 9.26 17.79
C TRP A 423 17.34 7.94 17.80
N THR A 424 16.89 6.97 17.01
CA THR A 424 17.56 5.68 16.84
C THR A 424 18.75 5.70 15.90
N HIS A 425 19.00 6.81 15.19
CA HIS A 425 20.07 6.90 14.18
C HIS A 425 21.46 6.70 14.80
N TRP A 426 22.38 6.12 14.02
CA TRP A 426 23.76 5.88 14.45
C TRP A 426 24.60 7.16 14.64
N ASP A 427 24.32 8.22 13.90
CA ASP A 427 25.02 9.50 13.95
C ASP A 427 24.42 10.45 15.00
N PRO A 428 25.22 10.98 15.95
CA PRO A 428 24.71 11.83 17.03
C PRO A 428 24.16 13.18 16.54
N GLY A 429 24.69 13.73 15.47
CA GLY A 429 24.20 15.00 14.92
C GLY A 429 22.79 14.86 14.35
N GLN A 430 22.47 13.70 13.79
CA GLN A 430 21.12 13.41 13.30
C GLN A 430 20.16 13.10 14.45
N ARG A 431 20.58 12.40 15.50
CA ARG A 431 19.75 12.18 16.70
C ARG A 431 19.28 13.49 17.34
N GLN A 432 20.21 14.45 17.49
CA GLN A 432 19.90 15.75 18.06
C GLN A 432 18.94 16.59 17.21
N ARG A 433 18.82 16.29 15.91
CA ARG A 433 17.94 16.97 14.95
C ARG A 433 16.72 16.16 14.56
N ALA A 434 16.37 15.15 15.36
CA ALA A 434 15.23 14.30 15.08
C ALA A 434 13.92 15.08 14.98
N GLN A 435 13.14 14.83 13.92
CA GLN A 435 11.95 15.63 13.62
C GLN A 435 10.71 14.84 13.22
N TYR A 436 10.87 13.75 12.51
CA TYR A 436 9.79 12.86 12.05
C TYR A 436 8.81 13.44 11.01
N ILE A 437 8.94 14.74 10.60
CA ILE A 437 7.97 15.39 9.69
C ILE A 437 8.62 16.01 8.44
N ARG A 438 9.94 15.98 8.27
CA ARG A 438 10.65 16.64 7.16
C ARG A 438 10.20 16.13 5.79
N ASP A 439 10.08 14.83 5.63
CA ASP A 439 9.64 14.21 4.37
C ASP A 439 8.18 14.59 4.03
N HIS A 440 7.28 14.62 5.02
CA HIS A 440 5.91 15.11 4.84
C HIS A 440 5.87 16.58 4.42
N TRP A 441 6.69 17.43 5.06
CA TRP A 441 6.78 18.84 4.69
C TRP A 441 7.22 19.02 3.23
N ALA A 442 8.21 18.24 2.76
CA ALA A 442 8.67 18.31 1.38
C ALA A 442 7.59 17.88 0.37
N ARG A 443 6.84 16.83 0.68
CA ARG A 443 5.73 16.33 -0.15
C ARG A 443 4.59 17.35 -0.22
N ASP A 444 4.15 17.85 0.92
CA ASP A 444 3.12 18.90 0.99
C ASP A 444 3.54 20.16 0.25
N THR A 445 4.83 20.51 0.31
CA THR A 445 5.38 21.64 -0.43
C THR A 445 5.27 21.44 -1.93
N LEU A 446 5.62 20.26 -2.45
CA LEU A 446 5.52 19.97 -3.88
C LEU A 446 4.06 20.02 -4.36
N ILE A 447 3.11 19.52 -3.55
CA ILE A 447 1.68 19.62 -3.82
C ILE A 447 1.24 21.09 -3.89
N GLU A 448 1.62 21.90 -2.91
CA GLU A 448 1.27 23.34 -2.88
C GLU A 448 1.92 24.14 -4.01
N MET A 449 3.07 23.69 -4.53
CA MET A 449 3.69 24.24 -5.74
C MET A 449 2.89 23.98 -7.02
N GLY A 450 1.80 23.21 -6.96
CA GLY A 450 0.91 22.92 -8.08
C GLY A 450 1.15 21.55 -8.73
N ASN A 451 1.71 20.61 -7.97
CA ASN A 451 1.90 19.22 -8.39
C ASN A 451 0.91 18.33 -7.62
N PRO A 452 -0.34 18.17 -8.12
CA PRO A 452 -1.42 17.50 -7.39
C PRO A 452 -1.15 16.01 -7.14
N ASP A 453 -0.29 15.40 -7.94
CA ASP A 453 0.21 14.02 -7.83
C ASP A 453 1.35 13.86 -6.82
N GLY A 454 1.68 14.89 -6.04
CA GLY A 454 2.56 14.76 -4.89
C GLY A 454 2.05 13.72 -3.90
N LEU A 455 2.96 12.99 -3.29
CA LEU A 455 2.63 11.86 -2.41
C LEU A 455 1.98 12.32 -1.11
N ARG A 456 0.80 11.79 -0.82
CA ARG A 456 0.08 12.07 0.42
C ARG A 456 0.41 11.09 1.51
N GLY A 457 0.21 11.49 2.75
CA GLY A 457 0.42 10.64 3.90
C GLY A 457 0.09 11.35 5.21
N PHE A 458 0.04 10.56 6.27
CA PHE A 458 -0.15 11.02 7.65
C PHE A 458 0.63 10.12 8.63
N SER A 459 0.79 10.60 9.85
CA SER A 459 1.50 9.87 10.90
C SER A 459 0.58 8.89 11.62
N VAL A 460 1.13 7.74 12.04
CA VAL A 460 0.40 6.69 12.77
C VAL A 460 1.22 6.17 13.94
N HIS A 461 0.54 5.72 14.99
CA HIS A 461 1.12 4.83 15.98
C HIS A 461 1.14 3.40 15.44
N LEU A 462 2.30 2.77 15.38
CA LEU A 462 2.42 1.38 14.97
C LEU A 462 2.38 0.45 16.19
N TYR A 463 1.58 -0.61 16.08
CA TYR A 463 1.59 -1.76 16.97
C TYR A 463 1.90 -3.03 16.19
N ILE A 464 2.68 -3.94 16.78
CA ILE A 464 2.95 -5.27 16.23
C ILE A 464 2.55 -6.30 17.27
N ASN A 465 1.53 -7.12 16.95
CA ASN A 465 0.93 -8.08 17.88
C ASN A 465 0.58 -7.49 19.26
N GLY A 466 0.06 -6.25 19.25
CA GLY A 466 -0.30 -5.52 20.47
C GLY A 466 0.86 -4.79 21.16
N LEU A 467 2.10 -5.00 20.78
CA LEU A 467 3.25 -4.23 21.29
C LEU A 467 3.34 -2.89 20.58
N TYR A 468 3.43 -1.81 21.35
CA TYR A 468 3.67 -0.49 20.79
C TYR A 468 5.05 -0.41 20.15
N TRP A 469 5.12 -0.02 18.88
CA TRP A 469 6.35 -0.02 18.09
C TRP A 469 6.86 1.39 17.79
N GLY A 470 6.07 2.43 18.06
CA GLY A 470 6.45 3.84 17.92
C GLY A 470 5.70 4.60 16.84
N LEU A 471 6.19 5.80 16.55
CA LEU A 471 5.66 6.73 15.56
C LEU A 471 6.15 6.37 14.15
N TYR A 472 5.23 6.23 13.21
CA TYR A 472 5.50 5.92 11.80
C TYR A 472 4.77 6.88 10.86
N MET A 473 5.19 6.94 9.60
CA MET A 473 4.51 7.68 8.54
C MET A 473 3.91 6.68 7.55
N LEU A 474 2.59 6.71 7.38
CA LEU A 474 1.86 5.95 6.36
C LEU A 474 1.63 6.85 5.15
N HIS A 475 2.00 6.39 3.95
CA HIS A 475 1.86 7.21 2.75
C HIS A 475 1.82 6.41 1.44
N GLU A 476 1.39 7.09 0.38
CA GLU A 476 1.40 6.60 -0.99
C GLU A 476 2.81 6.21 -1.46
N ARG A 477 2.86 5.31 -2.42
CA ARG A 477 4.08 4.94 -3.13
C ARG A 477 4.02 5.47 -4.56
N PRO A 478 5.05 6.20 -5.05
CA PRO A 478 5.11 6.56 -6.46
C PRO A 478 5.37 5.31 -7.29
N SER A 479 4.48 5.04 -8.22
CA SER A 479 4.46 3.86 -9.09
C SER A 479 3.82 4.23 -10.42
N ALA A 480 3.81 3.32 -11.40
CA ALA A 480 3.08 3.46 -12.64
C ALA A 480 1.60 3.75 -12.38
N ARG A 481 0.96 2.96 -11.50
CA ARG A 481 -0.45 3.12 -11.10
C ARG A 481 -0.72 4.47 -10.43
N HIS A 482 0.16 4.93 -9.54
CA HIS A 482 0.04 6.26 -8.93
C HIS A 482 0.03 7.36 -10.02
N TYR A 483 0.96 7.28 -10.97
CA TYR A 483 1.01 8.21 -12.09
C TYR A 483 -0.28 8.17 -12.92
N ALA A 484 -0.76 6.99 -13.29
CA ALA A 484 -1.98 6.80 -14.07
C ALA A 484 -3.20 7.41 -13.38
N ALA A 485 -3.43 7.06 -12.11
CA ALA A 485 -4.58 7.53 -11.33
C ALA A 485 -4.65 9.06 -11.22
N TYR A 486 -3.51 9.72 -10.96
CA TYR A 486 -3.47 11.18 -10.82
C TYR A 486 -3.56 11.93 -12.15
N ASN A 487 -3.26 11.28 -13.27
CA ASN A 487 -3.32 11.89 -14.60
C ASN A 487 -4.56 11.47 -15.40
N GLY A 488 -5.49 10.69 -14.81
CA GLY A 488 -6.71 10.22 -15.48
C GLY A 488 -6.40 9.29 -16.66
N ILE A 489 -5.36 8.50 -16.53
CA ILE A 489 -4.89 7.50 -17.50
C ILE A 489 -5.40 6.15 -17.03
N ASP A 490 -5.70 5.26 -17.96
CA ASP A 490 -6.04 3.88 -17.68
C ASP A 490 -4.90 3.21 -16.91
N GLU A 491 -5.22 2.47 -15.86
CA GLU A 491 -4.21 1.85 -14.99
C GLU A 491 -3.44 0.73 -15.69
N ASP A 492 -4.00 0.17 -16.76
CA ASP A 492 -3.39 -0.89 -17.59
C ASP A 492 -2.50 -0.30 -18.70
N GLU A 493 -2.52 1.04 -18.89
CA GLU A 493 -1.56 1.67 -19.79
C GLU A 493 -0.12 1.49 -19.25
N PRO A 494 0.81 0.94 -20.07
CA PRO A 494 2.18 0.73 -19.64
C PRO A 494 2.89 2.06 -19.36
N ILE A 495 3.15 2.33 -18.09
CA ILE A 495 3.89 3.48 -17.56
C ILE A 495 5.20 2.99 -16.94
N ASP A 496 6.29 3.69 -17.22
CA ASP A 496 7.56 3.41 -16.58
C ASP A 496 7.68 4.17 -15.26
N ALA A 497 8.27 3.54 -14.24
CA ALA A 497 8.63 4.21 -13.00
C ALA A 497 10.05 3.84 -12.56
N ILE A 498 10.77 4.81 -12.01
CA ILE A 498 12.17 4.64 -11.59
C ILE A 498 12.42 5.15 -10.17
N ASN A 499 13.39 4.52 -9.52
CA ASN A 499 13.92 4.91 -8.22
C ASN A 499 15.40 5.30 -8.38
N GLY A 500 15.69 6.59 -8.48
CA GLY A 500 17.00 7.08 -8.90
C GLY A 500 17.25 6.88 -10.40
N ASP A 501 18.43 7.30 -10.90
CA ASP A 501 18.84 7.11 -12.30
C ASP A 501 19.28 5.67 -12.54
N PRO A 502 18.52 4.82 -13.28
CA PRO A 502 18.89 3.42 -13.50
C PRO A 502 20.17 3.24 -14.32
N THR A 503 20.63 4.30 -15.01
CA THR A 503 21.90 4.28 -15.73
C THR A 503 23.12 4.50 -14.82
N TYR A 504 22.88 4.87 -13.56
CA TYR A 504 23.91 5.11 -12.57
C TYR A 504 24.10 3.88 -11.69
N VAL A 505 25.03 3.03 -12.09
CA VAL A 505 25.38 1.80 -11.38
C VAL A 505 26.64 2.04 -10.55
N ILE A 506 26.57 1.74 -9.26
CA ILE A 506 27.69 1.79 -8.33
C ILE A 506 27.88 0.44 -7.66
N SER A 507 29.01 0.24 -7.00
CA SER A 507 29.32 -1.01 -6.29
C SER A 507 28.41 -1.30 -5.09
N ASP A 508 27.64 -0.32 -4.63
CA ASP A 508 26.67 -0.48 -3.56
C ASP A 508 25.26 -0.70 -4.16
N PRO A 509 24.74 -1.91 -4.18
CA PRO A 509 23.44 -2.21 -4.77
C PRO A 509 22.29 -1.47 -4.08
N LEU A 510 22.44 -1.09 -2.80
CA LEU A 510 21.43 -0.35 -2.05
C LEU A 510 21.29 1.11 -2.50
N ASN A 511 22.26 1.64 -3.24
CA ASN A 511 22.29 3.02 -3.75
C ASN A 511 22.33 3.09 -5.30
N THR A 512 22.08 1.99 -5.97
CA THR A 512 21.99 1.92 -7.43
C THR A 512 20.56 2.28 -7.86
N GLY A 513 20.43 3.10 -8.90
CA GLY A 513 19.14 3.43 -9.51
C GLY A 513 18.49 2.18 -10.12
N GLN A 514 17.17 2.10 -10.05
CA GLN A 514 16.41 0.92 -10.46
C GLN A 514 15.14 1.32 -11.23
N VAL A 515 14.76 0.50 -12.20
CA VAL A 515 13.40 0.49 -12.75
C VAL A 515 12.50 -0.20 -11.73
N SER A 516 11.43 0.46 -11.32
CA SER A 516 10.47 -0.10 -10.36
C SER A 516 9.19 -0.61 -11.03
N ASP A 517 8.86 -0.08 -12.20
CA ASP A 517 7.73 -0.51 -13.03
C ASP A 517 8.11 -0.26 -14.51
N GLY A 518 7.67 -1.11 -15.44
CA GLY A 518 7.92 -0.96 -16.88
C GLY A 518 9.37 -1.22 -17.29
N THR A 519 9.91 -0.37 -18.16
CA THR A 519 11.24 -0.51 -18.77
C THR A 519 12.12 0.73 -18.57
N ILE A 520 13.40 0.62 -18.98
CA ILE A 520 14.34 1.75 -18.97
C ILE A 520 14.29 2.60 -20.25
N ASP A 521 13.63 2.12 -21.29
CA ASP A 521 13.82 2.64 -22.66
C ASP A 521 13.38 4.09 -22.79
N ALA A 522 12.21 4.45 -22.24
CA ALA A 522 11.72 5.83 -22.30
C ALA A 522 12.58 6.79 -21.45
N TRP A 523 13.22 6.30 -20.37
CA TRP A 523 14.21 7.11 -19.63
C TRP A 523 15.46 7.40 -20.46
N LEU A 524 15.98 6.41 -21.18
CA LEU A 524 17.12 6.59 -22.10
C LEU A 524 16.77 7.55 -23.24
N ASP A 525 15.55 7.46 -23.78
CA ASP A 525 15.07 8.38 -24.82
C ASP A 525 14.97 9.82 -24.29
N LEU A 526 14.40 10.03 -23.08
CA LEU A 526 14.38 11.34 -22.42
C LEU A 526 15.80 11.92 -22.29
N LYS A 527 16.76 11.14 -21.79
CA LYS A 527 18.16 11.59 -21.63
C LYS A 527 18.79 11.98 -22.97
N SER A 528 18.51 11.19 -24.03
CA SER A 528 19.00 11.48 -25.38
C SER A 528 18.40 12.77 -25.96
N ILE A 529 17.09 13.00 -25.74
CA ILE A 529 16.40 14.22 -26.19
C ILE A 529 16.95 15.45 -25.45
N VAL A 530 17.13 15.35 -24.13
CA VAL A 530 17.68 16.44 -23.29
C VAL A 530 19.12 16.78 -23.68
N ALA A 531 19.96 15.77 -23.92
CA ALA A 531 21.35 15.99 -24.37
C ALA A 531 21.45 16.72 -25.72
N LYS A 532 20.46 16.54 -26.59
CA LYS A 532 20.34 17.27 -27.86
C LYS A 532 19.78 18.68 -27.70
N ARG A 533 19.30 19.03 -26.53
CA ARG A 533 18.68 20.30 -26.19
C ARG A 533 17.50 20.68 -27.10
N ASP A 534 16.78 19.69 -27.60
CA ASP A 534 15.58 19.88 -28.43
C ASP A 534 14.40 20.29 -27.54
N TRP A 535 14.24 21.59 -27.37
CA TRP A 535 13.23 22.17 -26.47
C TRP A 535 11.81 21.73 -26.82
N SER A 536 11.47 21.65 -28.11
CA SER A 536 10.15 21.24 -28.55
C SER A 536 9.82 19.81 -28.14
N ARG A 537 10.77 18.89 -28.30
CA ARG A 537 10.59 17.49 -27.89
C ARG A 537 10.67 17.32 -26.38
N ILE A 538 11.54 18.06 -25.70
CA ILE A 538 11.64 18.00 -24.22
C ILE A 538 10.28 18.22 -23.58
N GLN A 539 9.51 19.24 -24.02
CA GLN A 539 8.19 19.56 -23.46
C GLN A 539 7.13 18.46 -23.69
N GLN A 540 7.35 17.53 -24.61
CA GLN A 540 6.45 16.41 -24.88
C GLN A 540 6.72 15.21 -23.97
N VAL A 541 7.97 15.03 -23.55
CA VAL A 541 8.40 13.83 -22.79
C VAL A 541 8.80 14.14 -21.33
N LEU A 542 8.79 15.40 -20.95
CA LEU A 542 9.09 15.88 -19.59
C LEU A 542 8.05 16.92 -19.15
N ASP A 543 7.42 16.74 -18.02
CA ASP A 543 6.72 17.84 -17.37
C ASP A 543 7.74 18.82 -16.81
N VAL A 544 8.08 19.82 -17.64
CA VAL A 544 9.13 20.79 -17.34
C VAL A 544 8.80 21.60 -16.07
N ASN A 545 7.51 21.90 -15.83
CA ASN A 545 7.12 22.66 -14.63
C ASN A 545 7.31 21.81 -13.36
N ASN A 546 6.88 20.55 -13.39
CA ASN A 546 7.09 19.64 -12.28
C ASN A 546 8.57 19.42 -11.99
N PHE A 547 9.40 19.21 -13.03
CA PHE A 547 10.86 19.04 -12.87
C PHE A 547 11.51 20.28 -12.24
N ILE A 548 11.12 21.46 -12.69
CA ILE A 548 11.63 22.73 -12.12
C ILE A 548 11.19 22.88 -10.67
N ASP A 549 9.94 22.64 -10.35
CA ASP A 549 9.40 22.73 -8.98
C ASP A 549 10.10 21.76 -8.04
N TRP A 550 10.24 20.51 -8.47
CA TRP A 550 10.98 19.50 -7.74
C TRP A 550 12.45 19.92 -7.51
N THR A 551 13.08 20.51 -8.51
CA THR A 551 14.45 21.02 -8.41
C THR A 551 14.53 22.20 -7.43
N ILE A 552 13.65 23.19 -7.55
CA ILE A 552 13.59 24.36 -6.66
C ILE A 552 13.37 23.91 -5.21
N LEU A 553 12.42 22.98 -4.98
CA LEU A 553 12.15 22.41 -3.66
C LEU A 553 13.40 21.80 -3.03
N ASN A 554 14.14 20.97 -3.77
CA ASN A 554 15.34 20.32 -3.25
C ASN A 554 16.47 21.32 -2.95
N TYR A 555 16.64 22.36 -3.78
CA TYR A 555 17.57 23.46 -3.50
C TYR A 555 17.14 24.26 -2.27
N PHE A 556 15.86 24.60 -2.16
CA PHE A 556 15.33 25.34 -1.03
C PHE A 556 15.47 24.54 0.26
N ALA A 557 15.08 23.28 0.24
CA ALA A 557 15.16 22.37 1.38
C ALA A 557 16.61 22.04 1.80
N GLY A 558 17.61 22.33 0.94
CA GLY A 558 19.01 21.97 1.20
C GLY A 558 19.20 20.47 1.33
N ASN A 559 18.58 19.67 0.45
CA ASN A 559 18.61 18.22 0.50
C ASN A 559 20.03 17.69 0.23
N ILE A 560 20.73 17.31 1.31
CA ILE A 560 22.13 16.85 1.25
C ILE A 560 22.27 15.38 0.88
N ASP A 561 21.20 14.63 0.88
CA ASP A 561 21.20 13.20 0.57
C ASP A 561 20.58 12.86 -0.80
N LEU A 562 20.24 13.87 -1.58
CA LEU A 562 19.81 13.71 -2.96
C LEU A 562 20.98 13.27 -3.82
N LYS A 563 20.95 12.02 -4.30
CA LYS A 563 22.04 11.40 -5.07
C LYS A 563 21.52 10.89 -6.41
N ARG A 564 22.43 10.69 -7.37
CA ARG A 564 22.07 10.25 -8.71
C ARG A 564 21.36 8.90 -8.72
N GLY A 565 21.79 7.95 -7.92
CA GLY A 565 21.21 6.60 -7.88
C GLY A 565 20.08 6.41 -6.87
N THR A 566 19.76 7.38 -6.01
CA THR A 566 18.79 7.17 -4.92
C THR A 566 18.20 8.47 -4.38
N ASN A 567 17.18 8.32 -3.53
CA ASN A 567 16.48 9.37 -2.79
C ASN A 567 15.65 10.33 -3.67
N TRP A 568 15.19 9.84 -4.80
CA TRP A 568 14.17 10.47 -5.63
C TRP A 568 13.47 9.43 -6.51
N ARG A 569 12.29 9.75 -6.97
CA ARG A 569 11.52 8.90 -7.89
C ARG A 569 10.92 9.71 -9.02
N ALA A 570 10.71 9.03 -10.15
CA ALA A 570 9.99 9.59 -11.27
C ALA A 570 9.14 8.51 -11.94
N ALA A 571 8.04 8.93 -12.57
CA ALA A 571 7.21 8.08 -13.39
C ALA A 571 6.75 8.85 -14.65
N GLY A 572 6.45 8.11 -15.72
CA GLY A 572 6.08 8.60 -17.04
C GLY A 572 6.54 7.63 -18.11
N GLY A 573 6.85 8.12 -19.29
CA GLY A 573 7.40 7.28 -20.36
C GLY A 573 6.38 6.31 -20.96
N GLY A 574 6.71 5.05 -21.00
CA GLY A 574 5.93 4.01 -21.66
C GLY A 574 5.90 4.14 -23.19
N PRO A 575 5.18 3.26 -23.92
CA PRO A 575 5.06 3.29 -25.37
C PRO A 575 4.45 4.59 -25.92
N LEU A 576 3.53 5.20 -25.18
CA LEU A 576 2.87 6.47 -25.54
C LEU A 576 3.67 7.71 -25.16
N ARG A 577 4.87 7.52 -24.58
CA ARG A 577 5.81 8.60 -24.20
C ARG A 577 5.17 9.67 -23.31
N ARG A 578 4.46 9.25 -22.27
CA ARG A 578 3.88 10.15 -21.28
C ARG A 578 4.98 11.04 -20.64
N PRO A 579 4.70 12.32 -20.36
CA PRO A 579 5.69 13.20 -19.75
C PRO A 579 6.17 12.69 -18.39
N TRP A 580 7.47 12.61 -18.20
CA TRP A 580 8.08 12.24 -16.92
C TRP A 580 7.78 13.28 -15.85
N ARG A 581 7.38 12.82 -14.65
CA ARG A 581 7.13 13.62 -13.45
C ARG A 581 7.99 13.11 -12.30
N PHE A 582 8.43 14.04 -11.44
CA PHE A 582 9.35 13.81 -10.33
C PHE A 582 8.65 14.01 -8.99
N TYR A 583 8.96 13.15 -8.02
CA TYR A 583 8.33 13.11 -6.72
C TYR A 583 9.33 13.40 -5.60
N ALA A 584 8.89 14.11 -4.54
CA ALA A 584 9.63 14.24 -3.30
C ALA A 584 9.65 12.86 -2.61
N TRP A 585 10.84 12.33 -2.44
CA TRP A 585 11.05 11.00 -1.87
C TRP A 585 12.31 10.97 -1.03
N ASP A 586 12.19 10.38 0.19
CA ASP A 586 13.32 10.24 1.13
C ASP A 586 13.95 11.59 1.51
N SER A 587 13.10 12.61 1.64
CA SER A 587 13.50 13.98 1.98
C SER A 587 13.69 14.15 3.50
N GLU A 588 14.46 13.24 4.12
CA GLU A 588 14.73 13.27 5.56
C GLU A 588 15.93 14.18 5.91
N ARG A 589 16.96 14.24 5.04
CA ARG A 589 18.17 15.03 5.20
C ARG A 589 18.03 16.45 4.61
N ILE A 590 16.99 17.17 5.06
CA ILE A 590 16.66 18.53 4.63
C ILE A 590 16.55 19.46 5.82
N LEU A 591 16.54 20.77 5.58
CA LEU A 591 16.36 21.84 6.58
C LEU A 591 17.43 21.79 7.71
N GLU A 592 18.62 21.26 7.43
CA GLU A 592 19.69 21.11 8.40
C GLU A 592 20.51 22.39 8.57
N ASP A 593 21.03 22.94 7.48
CA ASP A 593 21.85 24.17 7.46
C ASP A 593 21.26 25.16 6.47
N PRO A 594 20.80 26.33 6.90
CA PRO A 594 20.23 27.34 6.01
C PRO A 594 21.23 27.91 5.02
N GLY A 595 22.53 27.83 5.31
CA GLY A 595 23.62 28.23 4.41
C GLY A 595 24.06 27.17 3.41
N SER A 596 23.60 25.93 3.55
CA SER A 596 24.05 24.79 2.74
C SER A 596 23.83 24.98 1.24
N ARG A 597 24.89 24.81 0.45
CA ARG A 597 24.94 24.90 -1.03
C ARG A 597 25.15 23.53 -1.71
N THR A 598 24.86 22.44 -1.06
CA THR A 598 25.33 21.10 -1.44
C THR A 598 24.78 20.59 -2.76
N ILE A 599 23.60 21.03 -3.19
CA ILE A 599 22.96 20.53 -4.43
C ILE A 599 23.57 21.12 -5.71
N GLY A 600 24.24 22.26 -5.64
CA GLY A 600 24.82 22.91 -6.82
C GLY A 600 25.94 22.14 -7.51
N ILE A 601 26.43 21.06 -6.91
CA ILE A 601 27.61 20.32 -7.38
C ILE A 601 27.24 19.01 -8.08
N GLN A 602 26.06 18.45 -7.82
CA GLN A 602 25.66 17.16 -8.36
C GLN A 602 24.28 17.24 -9.04
N ASP A 603 24.25 17.03 -10.34
CA ASP A 603 23.02 16.81 -11.10
C ASP A 603 22.48 15.41 -10.75
N ALA A 604 21.53 15.34 -9.81
CA ALA A 604 20.99 14.08 -9.32
C ALA A 604 20.28 13.26 -10.41
N THR A 605 19.76 13.91 -11.46
CA THR A 605 19.04 13.24 -12.54
C THR A 605 19.91 13.01 -13.78
N GLY A 606 21.00 13.75 -13.92
CA GLY A 606 21.79 13.82 -15.15
C GLY A 606 21.08 14.63 -16.26
N LEU A 607 20.02 15.36 -15.95
CA LEU A 607 19.25 16.16 -16.92
C LEU A 607 19.48 17.67 -16.73
N PHE A 608 19.66 18.11 -15.50
CA PHE A 608 19.64 19.52 -15.13
C PHE A 608 20.78 20.33 -15.80
N THR A 609 21.94 19.73 -15.96
CA THR A 609 23.11 20.39 -16.58
C THR A 609 22.82 20.78 -18.02
N ASP A 610 22.21 19.94 -18.82
CA ASP A 610 21.85 20.25 -20.20
C ASP A 610 20.62 21.16 -20.28
N LEU A 611 19.60 20.93 -19.44
CA LEU A 611 18.39 21.75 -19.40
C LEU A 611 18.72 23.21 -19.08
N LYS A 612 19.55 23.50 -18.07
CA LYS A 612 19.90 24.87 -17.70
C LYS A 612 20.69 25.63 -18.78
N ALA A 613 21.24 24.92 -19.77
CA ALA A 613 21.92 25.58 -20.92
C ALA A 613 20.89 26.14 -21.93
N ILE A 614 19.63 25.71 -21.88
CA ILE A 614 18.56 26.13 -22.79
C ILE A 614 17.96 27.45 -22.29
N PRO A 615 17.90 28.51 -23.12
CA PRO A 615 17.37 29.83 -22.71
C PRO A 615 15.93 29.78 -22.24
N GLU A 616 15.06 29.01 -22.93
CA GLU A 616 13.63 28.86 -22.60
C GLU A 616 13.44 28.15 -21.27
N PHE A 617 14.28 27.16 -20.96
CA PHE A 617 14.28 26.51 -19.66
C PHE A 617 14.65 27.48 -18.55
N ARG A 618 15.71 28.29 -18.73
CA ARG A 618 16.11 29.31 -17.73
C ARG A 618 15.02 30.33 -17.49
N MET A 619 14.35 30.79 -18.55
CA MET A 619 13.23 31.73 -18.41
C MET A 619 12.10 31.10 -17.59
N ARG A 620 11.67 29.89 -17.95
CA ARG A 620 10.64 29.15 -17.20
C ARG A 620 11.05 28.87 -15.75
N PHE A 621 12.34 28.56 -15.52
CA PHE A 621 12.87 28.37 -14.18
C PHE A 621 12.77 29.68 -13.36
N ALA A 622 13.12 30.82 -13.94
CA ALA A 622 12.97 32.14 -13.29
C ALA A 622 11.52 32.45 -12.95
N ASP A 623 10.56 32.17 -13.85
CA ASP A 623 9.14 32.33 -13.62
C ASP A 623 8.65 31.47 -12.45
N ARG A 624 9.11 30.21 -12.37
CA ARG A 624 8.75 29.29 -11.27
C ARG A 624 9.37 29.73 -9.93
N ILE A 625 10.61 30.24 -9.92
CA ILE A 625 11.22 30.86 -8.72
C ILE A 625 10.34 32.02 -8.25
N HIS A 626 9.98 32.92 -9.15
CA HIS A 626 9.16 34.08 -8.81
C HIS A 626 7.79 33.65 -8.24
N LYS A 627 7.15 32.69 -8.90
CA LYS A 627 5.86 32.15 -8.45
C LYS A 627 5.89 31.57 -7.04
N HIS A 628 6.98 30.85 -6.70
CA HIS A 628 7.03 30.07 -5.47
C HIS A 628 7.73 30.76 -4.30
N MET A 629 8.74 31.61 -4.57
CA MET A 629 9.54 32.22 -3.51
C MET A 629 9.10 33.65 -3.14
N PHE A 630 8.22 34.26 -3.94
CA PHE A 630 7.75 35.63 -3.69
C PHE A 630 6.26 35.64 -3.37
N ASN A 631 5.84 36.72 -2.74
CA ASN A 631 4.43 36.97 -2.41
C ASN A 631 3.79 35.85 -1.57
N ASP A 632 2.68 35.28 -2.06
CA ASP A 632 2.00 34.15 -1.43
C ASP A 632 2.47 32.79 -1.96
N GLY A 633 3.65 32.75 -2.58
CA GLY A 633 4.22 31.53 -3.16
C GLY A 633 4.44 30.44 -2.13
N ALA A 634 4.39 29.20 -2.59
CA ALA A 634 4.49 28.00 -1.73
C ALA A 634 5.77 27.93 -0.88
N LEU A 635 6.84 28.60 -1.30
CA LEU A 635 8.12 28.70 -0.59
C LEU A 635 8.33 30.05 0.09
N SER A 636 7.30 30.90 0.19
CA SER A 636 7.39 32.08 1.04
C SER A 636 7.59 31.68 2.51
N GLU A 637 8.23 32.52 3.30
CA GLU A 637 8.48 32.26 4.71
C GLU A 637 7.19 31.90 5.46
N ALA A 638 6.13 32.69 5.28
CA ALA A 638 4.84 32.47 5.94
C ALA A 638 4.22 31.11 5.59
N LYS A 639 4.29 30.69 4.31
CA LYS A 639 3.76 29.40 3.86
C LYS A 639 4.57 28.22 4.40
N ASN A 640 5.89 28.35 4.41
CA ASN A 640 6.77 27.33 4.97
C ASN A 640 6.53 27.14 6.47
N ILE A 641 6.42 28.26 7.22
CA ILE A 641 6.11 28.22 8.64
C ILE A 641 4.73 27.59 8.89
N ALA A 642 3.70 28.00 8.16
CA ALA A 642 2.35 27.47 8.33
C ALA A 642 2.29 25.96 8.08
N ARG A 643 2.92 25.48 7.02
CA ARG A 643 2.98 24.05 6.66
C ARG A 643 3.76 23.25 7.70
N TRP A 644 4.90 23.78 8.18
CA TRP A 644 5.68 23.16 9.23
C TRP A 644 4.91 23.03 10.53
N LEU A 645 4.25 24.12 10.95
CA LEU A 645 3.43 24.13 12.17
C LEU A 645 2.24 23.15 12.09
N ALA A 646 1.61 23.03 10.91
CA ALA A 646 0.52 22.08 10.71
C ALA A 646 1.00 20.63 10.95
N ARG A 647 2.12 20.23 10.35
CA ARG A 647 2.72 18.90 10.57
C ARG A 647 3.28 18.71 11.97
N SER A 648 3.90 19.75 12.55
CA SER A 648 4.34 19.69 13.95
C SER A 648 3.17 19.45 14.90
N LYS A 649 2.06 20.15 14.72
CA LYS A 649 0.86 19.99 15.53
C LYS A 649 0.26 18.59 15.43
N GLU A 650 0.31 17.96 14.24
CA GLU A 650 -0.17 16.60 14.02
C GLU A 650 0.52 15.60 14.96
N VAL A 651 1.84 15.70 15.14
CA VAL A 651 2.63 14.71 15.89
C VAL A 651 3.08 15.18 17.28
N ASP A 652 2.76 16.39 17.69
CA ASP A 652 3.25 17.03 18.91
C ASP A 652 3.09 16.15 20.15
N LEU A 653 1.91 15.58 20.35
CA LEU A 653 1.65 14.65 21.44
C LEU A 653 2.26 13.27 21.19
N ALA A 654 2.16 12.78 19.95
CA ALA A 654 2.64 11.45 19.59
C ALA A 654 4.15 11.27 19.83
N VAL A 655 4.93 12.35 19.70
CA VAL A 655 6.38 12.34 19.97
C VAL A 655 6.69 12.04 21.45
N ILE A 656 5.78 12.28 22.39
CA ILE A 656 5.95 11.87 23.79
C ILE A 656 6.01 10.33 23.89
N ALA A 657 5.11 9.65 23.18
CA ALA A 657 5.11 8.19 23.15
C ALA A 657 6.34 7.63 22.39
N GLU A 658 6.80 8.32 21.35
CA GLU A 658 8.07 7.99 20.66
C GLU A 658 9.28 8.18 21.59
N SER A 659 9.28 9.23 22.43
CA SER A 659 10.31 9.45 23.44
C SER A 659 10.42 8.27 24.43
N ALA A 660 9.27 7.81 24.92
CA ALA A 660 9.20 6.67 25.82
C ALA A 660 9.61 5.35 25.15
N ARG A 661 9.41 5.21 23.85
CA ARG A 661 9.67 3.96 23.14
C ARG A 661 11.08 3.83 22.56
N TRP A 662 11.69 4.94 22.15
CA TRP A 662 12.95 4.93 21.41
C TRP A 662 13.97 5.99 21.85
N GLY A 663 13.61 6.85 22.81
CA GLY A 663 14.45 7.97 23.21
C GLY A 663 15.75 7.56 23.90
N ASP A 664 15.75 6.48 24.62
CA ASP A 664 16.86 5.91 25.40
C ASP A 664 17.72 4.91 24.63
N TYR A 665 17.22 4.34 23.51
CA TYR A 665 17.83 3.21 22.82
C TYR A 665 19.35 3.33 22.62
N ARG A 666 19.84 4.50 22.22
CA ARG A 666 21.27 4.74 22.00
C ARG A 666 22.04 4.98 23.27
N ARG A 667 21.37 5.36 24.35
CA ARG A 667 21.98 5.55 25.66
C ARG A 667 22.11 4.24 26.43
N ASP A 668 21.05 3.45 26.48
CA ASP A 668 20.90 2.37 27.46
C ASP A 668 20.93 0.97 26.80
N VAL A 669 20.48 0.83 25.56
CA VAL A 669 20.35 -0.48 24.90
C VAL A 669 21.52 -0.78 23.98
N HIS A 670 21.82 0.11 23.02
CA HIS A 670 22.89 -0.12 22.05
C HIS A 670 23.62 1.17 21.69
N GLN A 671 24.69 1.44 22.40
CA GLN A 671 25.64 2.49 22.03
C GLN A 671 26.42 2.08 20.78
N TYR A 672 26.50 2.96 19.77
CA TYR A 672 27.19 2.69 18.53
C TYR A 672 27.95 3.91 18.03
N GLN A 673 29.22 3.73 17.63
CA GLN A 673 30.18 4.73 17.21
C GLN A 673 30.51 5.77 18.29
N SER A 674 29.87 6.94 18.28
CA SER A 674 30.24 8.06 19.14
C SER A 674 29.04 8.69 19.83
N GLY A 675 29.27 9.14 21.06
CA GLY A 675 28.33 10.01 21.78
C GLY A 675 28.35 11.47 21.28
N PRO A 676 27.60 12.33 21.88
CA PRO A 676 26.91 12.07 23.15
C PRO A 676 25.67 11.15 23.00
N TYR A 677 25.39 10.39 24.05
CA TYR A 677 24.22 9.53 24.19
C TYR A 677 23.28 10.12 25.22
N TYR A 678 22.18 10.69 24.79
CA TYR A 678 21.17 11.33 25.63
C TYR A 678 19.91 10.46 25.69
N LEU A 679 19.10 10.71 26.72
CA LEU A 679 17.68 10.41 26.64
C LEU A 679 17.03 11.46 25.75
N TYR A 680 16.61 11.07 24.58
CA TYR A 680 16.01 12.00 23.62
C TYR A 680 14.52 12.14 23.90
N THR A 681 14.10 13.36 24.20
CA THR A 681 12.72 13.67 24.58
C THR A 681 12.12 14.75 23.68
N ARG A 682 10.78 14.82 23.72
CA ARG A 682 10.04 15.84 22.98
C ARG A 682 10.51 17.24 23.34
N ASP A 683 10.53 17.60 24.64
CA ASP A 683 10.72 18.98 25.07
C ASP A 683 12.17 19.44 24.92
N GLU A 684 13.14 18.56 25.17
CA GLU A 684 14.56 18.93 25.10
C GLU A 684 15.12 18.95 23.66
N PHE A 685 14.70 18.03 22.81
CA PHE A 685 15.29 17.87 21.47
C PHE A 685 14.33 18.23 20.34
N TRP A 686 13.11 17.64 20.33
CA TRP A 686 12.19 17.84 19.22
C TRP A 686 11.65 19.27 19.16
N VAL A 687 11.27 19.86 20.30
CA VAL A 687 10.82 21.25 20.37
C VAL A 687 11.96 22.20 20.01
N ALA A 688 13.17 21.94 20.50
CA ALA A 688 14.34 22.78 20.20
C ALA A 688 14.65 22.80 18.70
N GLU A 689 14.61 21.64 18.02
CA GLU A 689 14.85 21.58 16.57
C GLU A 689 13.72 22.23 15.78
N ASN A 690 12.45 22.11 16.21
CA ASN A 690 11.35 22.88 15.63
C ASN A 690 11.60 24.39 15.70
N GLN A 691 12.00 24.89 16.88
CA GLN A 691 12.29 26.32 17.08
C GLN A 691 13.47 26.76 16.20
N ARG A 692 14.50 25.94 16.06
CA ARG A 692 15.63 26.25 15.17
C ARG A 692 15.17 26.39 13.71
N ILE A 693 14.34 25.48 13.22
CA ILE A 693 13.86 25.51 11.83
C ILE A 693 12.98 26.74 11.61
N LEU A 694 12.08 27.05 12.54
CA LEU A 694 11.18 28.19 12.43
C LEU A 694 11.92 29.54 12.51
N ASN A 695 12.90 29.68 13.41
CA ASN A 695 13.52 30.95 13.73
C ASN A 695 14.85 31.19 12.98
N GLU A 696 15.56 30.13 12.57
CA GLU A 696 16.88 30.25 11.97
C GLU A 696 16.93 29.78 10.51
N TYR A 697 16.09 28.80 10.09
CA TYR A 697 16.11 28.28 8.74
C TYR A 697 15.21 29.08 7.79
N PHE A 698 13.92 29.11 8.05
CA PHE A 698 12.95 29.72 7.13
C PHE A 698 13.18 31.23 6.93
N PRO A 699 13.49 32.04 7.95
CA PRO A 699 13.62 33.49 7.76
C PRO A 699 14.73 33.93 6.80
N ILE A 700 15.81 33.13 6.68
CA ILE A 700 16.94 33.54 5.85
C ILE A 700 17.08 32.70 4.56
N ARG A 701 16.36 31.58 4.46
CA ARG A 701 16.59 30.62 3.39
C ARG A 701 16.26 31.16 2.00
N ASN A 702 15.21 31.94 1.88
CA ASN A 702 14.81 32.56 0.61
C ASN A 702 15.97 33.39 0.03
N ASP A 703 16.57 34.25 0.83
CA ASP A 703 17.67 35.13 0.37
C ASP A 703 18.92 34.33 -0.03
N VAL A 704 19.23 33.27 0.72
CA VAL A 704 20.37 32.42 0.44
C VAL A 704 20.18 31.71 -0.90
N VAL A 705 19.03 31.06 -1.11
CA VAL A 705 18.74 30.30 -2.33
C VAL A 705 18.60 31.21 -3.53
N LEU A 706 17.95 32.37 -3.38
CA LEU A 706 17.78 33.35 -4.46
C LEU A 706 19.13 33.87 -4.98
N ARG A 707 20.10 34.13 -4.08
CA ARG A 707 21.46 34.49 -4.47
C ARG A 707 22.11 33.38 -5.33
N TRP A 708 21.95 32.11 -4.97
CA TRP A 708 22.48 31.00 -5.76
C TRP A 708 21.85 30.92 -7.15
N PHE A 709 20.54 31.08 -7.25
CA PHE A 709 19.88 31.06 -8.54
C PHE A 709 20.33 32.22 -9.43
N ARG A 710 20.64 33.40 -8.85
CA ARG A 710 21.26 34.51 -9.55
C ARG A 710 22.71 34.18 -10.01
N ASP A 711 23.51 33.62 -9.12
CA ASP A 711 24.88 33.18 -9.44
C ASP A 711 24.91 32.11 -10.56
N MET A 712 23.90 31.27 -10.65
CA MET A 712 23.76 30.26 -11.70
C MET A 712 23.10 30.78 -13.00
N GLY A 713 22.67 32.03 -13.04
CA GLY A 713 21.94 32.62 -14.17
C GLY A 713 20.53 32.04 -14.37
N LEU A 714 19.93 31.53 -13.31
CA LEU A 714 18.59 30.95 -13.29
C LEU A 714 17.52 31.93 -12.78
N TYR A 715 17.93 33.04 -12.21
CA TYR A 715 17.06 34.16 -11.83
C TYR A 715 17.76 35.49 -12.14
N PRO A 716 17.05 36.50 -12.66
CA PRO A 716 17.63 37.77 -13.00
C PRO A 716 18.10 38.57 -11.78
N ALA A 717 19.10 39.41 -11.98
CA ALA A 717 19.50 40.40 -10.97
C ALA A 717 18.51 41.56 -10.85
N VAL A 718 17.72 41.80 -11.91
CA VAL A 718 16.69 42.83 -11.96
C VAL A 718 15.48 42.36 -11.16
N GLU A 719 15.03 43.20 -10.21
CA GLU A 719 13.82 42.94 -9.41
C GLU A 719 12.57 43.11 -10.28
N ALA A 720 11.57 42.26 -10.03
CA ALA A 720 10.29 42.34 -10.72
C ALA A 720 9.52 43.63 -10.33
N PRO A 721 8.65 44.18 -11.22
CA PRO A 721 7.81 45.32 -10.88
C PRO A 721 6.91 45.01 -9.67
N ILE A 722 6.72 46.04 -8.83
CA ILE A 722 5.80 45.97 -7.70
C ILE A 722 4.43 46.39 -8.18
N PHE A 723 3.43 45.54 -7.97
CA PHE A 723 2.04 45.83 -8.32
C PHE A 723 1.26 46.37 -7.11
N SER A 724 0.44 47.37 -7.36
CA SER A 724 -0.48 47.89 -6.35
C SER A 724 -1.88 48.12 -6.96
N ILE A 725 -2.90 47.75 -6.22
CA ILE A 725 -4.30 47.99 -6.58
C ILE A 725 -4.86 49.05 -5.63
N ASP A 726 -5.36 50.15 -6.19
CA ASP A 726 -5.85 51.33 -5.44
C ASP A 726 -4.82 51.79 -4.38
N GLY A 727 -3.53 51.76 -4.71
CA GLY A 727 -2.43 52.14 -3.82
C GLY A 727 -2.00 51.10 -2.79
N HIS A 728 -2.63 49.94 -2.73
CA HIS A 728 -2.29 48.85 -1.84
C HIS A 728 -1.53 47.77 -2.59
N TYR A 729 -0.45 47.24 -2.00
CA TYR A 729 0.32 46.15 -2.55
C TYR A 729 -0.56 44.92 -2.78
N GLN A 730 -0.64 44.42 -4.03
CA GLN A 730 -1.41 43.24 -4.39
C GLN A 730 -0.87 42.64 -5.69
N HIS A 731 -0.52 41.34 -5.66
CA HIS A 731 0.08 40.61 -6.77
C HIS A 731 -0.87 39.75 -7.59
N GLY A 732 -2.14 39.92 -7.45
CA GLY A 732 -3.12 39.12 -8.16
C GLY A 732 -4.38 38.93 -7.33
N GLY A 733 -5.25 37.99 -7.75
CA GLY A 733 -6.51 37.71 -7.08
C GLY A 733 -7.67 38.55 -7.62
N TYR A 734 -8.74 38.66 -6.84
CA TYR A 734 -9.95 39.39 -7.23
C TYR A 734 -9.81 40.88 -6.94
N VAL A 735 -10.24 41.68 -7.88
CA VAL A 735 -10.33 43.17 -7.73
C VAL A 735 -11.73 43.63 -8.06
N ARG A 736 -12.14 44.75 -7.46
CA ARG A 736 -13.42 45.38 -7.82
C ARG A 736 -13.35 45.97 -9.24
N HIS A 737 -14.48 46.02 -9.91
CA HIS A 737 -14.57 46.69 -11.20
C HIS A 737 -14.15 48.17 -11.06
N GLY A 738 -13.26 48.63 -11.95
CA GLY A 738 -12.72 49.96 -11.94
C GLY A 738 -11.58 50.21 -10.95
N ALA A 739 -11.02 49.16 -10.33
CA ALA A 739 -9.82 49.28 -9.51
C ALA A 739 -8.63 49.79 -10.34
N MET A 740 -7.79 50.61 -9.73
CA MET A 740 -6.62 51.20 -10.36
C MET A 740 -5.37 50.35 -10.15
N LEU A 741 -4.83 49.77 -11.22
CA LEU A 741 -3.54 49.09 -11.18
C LEU A 741 -2.41 50.12 -11.34
N SER A 742 -1.46 50.07 -10.44
CA SER A 742 -0.18 50.78 -10.59
C SER A 742 0.99 49.80 -10.51
N MET A 743 2.05 50.07 -11.26
CA MET A 743 3.28 49.31 -11.30
C MET A 743 4.48 50.21 -11.00
N ALA A 744 5.30 49.82 -10.05
CA ALA A 744 6.51 50.55 -9.69
C ALA A 744 7.74 49.74 -10.07
N ASN A 745 8.78 50.40 -10.59
CA ASN A 745 10.08 49.79 -10.79
C ASN A 745 10.92 49.92 -9.51
N PRO A 746 11.23 48.81 -8.81
CA PRO A 746 12.05 48.86 -7.60
C PRO A 746 13.52 49.03 -7.88
N ASN A 747 13.94 48.89 -9.15
CA ASN A 747 15.36 49.06 -9.57
C ASN A 747 15.68 50.55 -9.73
N GLY A 748 16.89 50.95 -9.42
CA GLY A 748 17.33 52.36 -9.50
C GLY A 748 17.28 52.97 -10.91
N SER A 749 17.04 52.17 -11.96
CA SER A 749 16.95 52.58 -13.36
C SER A 749 16.13 51.57 -14.16
N GLY A 750 15.78 51.90 -15.40
CA GLY A 750 14.99 51.04 -16.29
C GLY A 750 13.52 51.44 -16.42
N GLN A 751 12.78 50.72 -17.24
CA GLN A 751 11.39 50.93 -17.55
C GLN A 751 10.58 49.66 -17.30
N VAL A 752 9.30 49.81 -16.91
CA VAL A 752 8.35 48.70 -16.83
C VAL A 752 7.62 48.61 -18.16
N PHE A 753 7.64 47.45 -18.77
CA PHE A 753 6.85 47.13 -19.97
C PHE A 753 5.64 46.26 -19.59
N TYR A 754 4.48 46.53 -20.21
CA TYR A 754 3.23 45.81 -19.93
C TYR A 754 2.43 45.58 -21.21
#